data_75740ffb3beac83ffaaab53fe937d5f0
#
_entry.id   75740ffb3beac83ffaaab53fe937d5f0
#
_cell.length_a   1.000
_cell.length_b   1.000
_cell.length_c   1.000
_cell.angle_alpha   90.00
_cell.angle_beta   90.00
_cell.angle_gamma   90.00
#
_symmetry.space_group_name_H-M   'P 1'
#
loop_
_entity.id
_entity.type
_entity.pdbx_description
1 polymer ?
#
loop_
_entity_poly.entity_id
_entity_poly.type
_entity_poly.pdbx_seq_one_letter_code
_entity_poly.pdbx_strand_id
1 'polypeptide(L)'
;MLASPGMHAALARMAAASRSMAAHGSSATPAAASSAWQCIDVMARPVTMTASDTIQGIQLRPPKLRRITTCVAARWAVDSGTPPPRLPAGPPDGGDEPPPATSSSSRRFAAQFNLTDAMVQVESQSAALADEGAARLILKPHMAQSIQESMKLIQLVRAYQTVGHFAAALDPLGMDARQPSPTLDPTYYGFTEADMDRQFYIGIWSQQGFLTESRPVRTLRELHAMLRATYCSTVGYEYMHIQDPLRRTWLQQRIELPTPPQPTQEEQLLLLDRLSWSSMFETFLAEKFKATKRFGLEGGEALIPGMTHLIDTAADLGVESVVMGMPHRGRLNVLANVVRKPLVQIFSEFSGKPIAMAEGDDDAYVGSGDVKYHLGTSCVRPTVSGRMVSLSLLANPSHLEAINTVVLGKARAKQFYGGDRARKRVLPILIHGDGAFAGEGIVYETLDMTALTNYTVGGTVHFVLNNQIAFTTDPKESRSSPYCTDVARSLNAPIFHVNGDDAEAVVRVCALAMEWRQTFHTDVVIDVVCYRRHGHNENDEPAYTQPLMYKNIRSHASPLHVYMHKLAKEGSVSQAQIDATAGAVRGALEAAWTAAETFCLPADELDWLSNNWQGFNTPLQLSPVQNTGVPMDALKTVGRKINVLPCDIKVHKHVSQMYAARLQSIESGEGIDWACAEALAFATLLSEGNHVRLSGQDVERGTFNHRHAVLHDQDNGRRYTPLEQVYPGQLPGQFTVCNSSLSEFGVLGFELGYSMENPDCLAIWEAQFGDFANCAQVIFDQFLSSGESKWLRQTGLVVMLPHGYDGQGPEHSSARIERFLQMCDEDPYDVPEVDFDKWFDGNQNGCQLQSTNWQVVNCTTPANYFHVLRRQVRRQFRKPLILFSPKNLLRHARCKSPLRELDDVPEDVGIVGVRFKRLIPDDSGLQPKSRAPFPPVEPDVRRMVLCSGKVFYSLQQQRRVAGLDAGQIAIVRLEQLSPFPFDLVCRELRRYPNAEVVWCQEEPMNMGAYHHVQPRVVTCLE
;
A
#
# COMPACT_ATOMS: atom_id res chain seq x y z
N MET A 1 -7.81 6.44 23.55
CA MET A 1 -9.20 6.02 23.84
C MET A 1 -10.02 7.30 23.95
N LEU A 2 -10.64 7.70 22.86
CA LEU A 2 -11.59 8.79 22.79
C LEU A 2 -12.96 8.15 22.62
N ALA A 3 -13.83 8.38 23.61
CA ALA A 3 -15.19 7.88 23.60
C ALA A 3 -15.99 8.54 22.47
N SER A 4 -16.86 7.75 21.83
CA SER A 4 -17.80 8.25 20.84
C SER A 4 -18.72 9.34 21.38
N PRO A 5 -19.32 10.20 20.53
CA PRO A 5 -20.24 11.25 20.96
C PRO A 5 -21.42 10.76 21.82
N GLY A 6 -21.84 9.51 21.67
CA GLY A 6 -22.87 8.87 22.49
C GLY A 6 -22.51 8.74 23.99
N MET A 7 -21.24 8.55 24.29
CA MET A 7 -20.78 8.44 25.69
C MET A 7 -20.77 9.80 26.40
N HIS A 8 -20.55 10.89 25.68
CA HIS A 8 -20.69 12.24 26.24
C HIS A 8 -22.15 12.62 26.50
N ALA A 9 -23.08 12.19 25.66
CA ALA A 9 -24.51 12.42 25.88
C ALA A 9 -25.04 11.59 27.07
N ALA A 10 -24.56 10.35 27.25
CA ALA A 10 -24.92 9.52 28.40
C ALA A 10 -24.36 10.08 29.70
N LEU A 11 -23.09 10.55 29.71
CA LEU A 11 -22.48 11.20 30.87
C LEU A 11 -23.13 12.54 31.19
N ALA A 12 -23.57 13.31 30.20
CA ALA A 12 -24.30 14.55 30.41
C ALA A 12 -25.72 14.32 30.99
N ARG A 13 -26.41 13.25 30.55
CA ARG A 13 -27.71 12.84 31.15
C ARG A 13 -27.54 12.33 32.57
N MET A 14 -26.48 11.59 32.89
CA MET A 14 -26.19 11.17 34.27
C MET A 14 -25.82 12.36 35.18
N ALA A 15 -25.07 13.35 34.66
CA ALA A 15 -24.76 14.58 35.42
C ALA A 15 -25.98 15.49 35.63
N ALA A 16 -26.94 15.48 34.71
CA ALA A 16 -28.22 16.18 34.85
C ALA A 16 -29.14 15.49 35.87
N ALA A 17 -29.20 14.17 35.87
CA ALA A 17 -29.96 13.40 36.83
C ALA A 17 -29.41 13.57 38.27
N SER A 18 -28.09 13.63 38.46
CA SER A 18 -27.47 13.87 39.77
C SER A 18 -27.73 15.29 40.33
N ARG A 19 -27.92 16.31 39.44
CA ARG A 19 -28.27 17.68 39.83
C ARG A 19 -29.75 17.84 40.18
N SER A 20 -30.63 17.03 39.57
CA SER A 20 -32.05 16.99 39.89
C SER A 20 -32.33 16.35 41.25
N MET A 21 -31.56 15.34 41.66
CA MET A 21 -31.67 14.72 42.99
C MET A 21 -31.18 15.59 44.15
N ALA A 22 -30.31 16.55 43.90
CA ALA A 22 -29.82 17.49 44.90
C ALA A 22 -30.77 18.66 45.23
N ALA A 23 -31.88 18.83 44.43
CA ALA A 23 -32.83 19.92 44.57
C ALA A 23 -34.12 19.54 45.35
N HIS A 24 -34.35 18.27 45.65
CA HIS A 24 -35.46 17.83 46.46
C HIS A 24 -34.96 17.07 47.70
N GLY A 25 -34.87 17.81 48.81
CA GLY A 25 -34.55 17.23 50.12
C GLY A 25 -35.66 16.29 50.61
N SER A 26 -35.41 15.01 50.55
CA SER A 26 -36.15 14.05 51.36
C SER A 26 -35.16 12.96 51.88
N SER A 27 -35.22 12.81 53.19
CA SER A 27 -34.43 11.90 53.99
C SER A 27 -34.66 10.44 53.63
N ALA A 28 -33.68 9.76 53.09
CA ALA A 28 -33.63 8.32 52.99
C ALA A 28 -32.29 7.80 53.56
N THR A 29 -32.41 6.78 54.40
CA THR A 29 -31.39 6.18 55.25
C THR A 29 -30.18 5.59 54.52
N PRO A 30 -29.01 5.42 55.20
CA PRO A 30 -27.69 5.15 54.57
C PRO A 30 -27.43 3.71 54.11
N ALA A 31 -28.43 2.90 53.91
CA ALA A 31 -28.21 1.46 53.59
C ALA A 31 -28.14 1.12 52.10
N ALA A 32 -28.44 2.07 51.21
CA ALA A 32 -28.44 1.80 49.76
C ALA A 32 -27.19 2.30 49.03
N ALA A 33 -26.24 2.94 49.74
CA ALA A 33 -25.02 3.46 49.11
C ALA A 33 -23.81 2.49 49.17
N SER A 34 -23.92 1.36 49.86
CA SER A 34 -22.78 0.42 50.01
C SER A 34 -22.67 -0.65 48.91
N SER A 35 -23.71 -0.89 48.12
CA SER A 35 -23.69 -1.94 47.06
C SER A 35 -23.15 -1.45 45.73
N ALA A 36 -23.15 -0.13 45.47
CA ALA A 36 -22.61 0.41 44.21
C ALA A 36 -21.08 0.60 44.18
N TRP A 37 -20.44 0.61 45.35
CA TRP A 37 -18.98 0.76 45.48
C TRP A 37 -18.22 -0.57 45.52
N GLN A 38 -18.88 -1.70 45.74
CA GLN A 38 -18.21 -3.01 45.71
C GLN A 38 -17.93 -3.57 44.31
N CYS A 39 -18.54 -3.03 43.27
CA CYS A 39 -18.23 -3.43 41.85
C CYS A 39 -17.03 -2.73 41.25
N ILE A 40 -16.53 -1.65 41.84
CA ILE A 40 -15.39 -0.89 41.26
C ILE A 40 -14.05 -1.38 41.83
N ASP A 41 -14.05 -2.03 43.02
CA ASP A 41 -12.82 -2.47 43.70
C ASP A 41 -12.29 -3.85 43.23
N VAL A 42 -13.00 -4.55 42.35
CA VAL A 42 -12.59 -5.86 41.83
C VAL A 42 -11.68 -5.77 40.60
N MET A 43 -11.58 -4.59 39.97
CA MET A 43 -10.78 -4.39 38.75
C MET A 43 -9.40 -3.74 38.97
N ALA A 44 -8.95 -3.48 40.18
CA ALA A 44 -7.72 -2.76 40.44
C ALA A 44 -6.77 -3.46 41.42
N ARG A 45 -6.60 -4.79 41.35
CA ARG A 45 -5.50 -5.46 42.08
C ARG A 45 -4.60 -6.22 41.09
N PRO A 46 -3.28 -5.94 41.08
CA PRO A 46 -2.32 -6.76 40.35
C PRO A 46 -2.15 -8.11 41.04
N VAL A 47 -2.32 -9.20 40.30
CA VAL A 47 -2.04 -10.56 40.76
C VAL A 47 -0.53 -10.77 40.73
N THR A 48 0.11 -10.68 41.86
CA THR A 48 1.48 -11.20 42.09
C THR A 48 1.36 -12.68 42.39
N MET A 49 1.77 -13.55 41.46
CA MET A 49 1.99 -14.97 41.77
C MET A 49 3.36 -15.16 42.40
N THR A 50 3.38 -15.56 43.67
CA THR A 50 4.55 -16.15 44.30
C THR A 50 4.53 -17.66 44.11
N ALA A 51 5.65 -18.19 43.65
CA ALA A 51 5.87 -19.62 43.48
C ALA A 51 5.98 -20.30 44.84
N SER A 52 4.96 -21.03 45.25
CA SER A 52 5.07 -22.22 46.13
C SER A 52 3.65 -22.71 46.43
N ASP A 53 3.20 -23.73 45.74
CA ASP A 53 2.33 -24.75 46.34
C ASP A 53 2.40 -26.03 45.50
N THR A 54 2.91 -27.04 46.18
CA THR A 54 3.14 -28.42 45.76
C THR A 54 1.80 -29.16 45.72
N ILE A 55 1.43 -29.69 44.54
CA ILE A 55 0.38 -30.71 44.48
C ILE A 55 1.02 -32.04 44.02
N GLN A 56 0.97 -32.98 44.97
CA GLN A 56 1.32 -34.38 44.72
C GLN A 56 0.32 -35.07 43.82
N GLY A 57 0.84 -35.88 42.92
CA GLY A 57 0.31 -37.15 42.53
C GLY A 57 -0.62 -37.20 41.34
N ILE A 58 -0.04 -37.31 40.13
CA ILE A 58 -0.50 -38.27 39.10
C ILE A 58 0.71 -38.66 38.24
N GLN A 59 1.09 -39.96 38.30
CA GLN A 59 2.13 -40.53 37.45
C GLN A 59 1.59 -40.78 36.04
N LEU A 60 2.13 -40.11 35.05
CA LEU A 60 2.02 -40.52 33.65
C LEU A 60 3.43 -40.81 33.13
N ARG A 61 3.61 -42.05 32.65
CA ARG A 61 4.87 -42.50 32.06
C ARG A 61 5.14 -41.79 30.74
N PRO A 62 6.40 -41.37 30.47
CA PRO A 62 6.76 -40.79 29.20
C PRO A 62 7.02 -41.83 28.10
N PRO A 63 6.67 -41.59 26.83
CA PRO A 63 7.09 -42.45 25.73
C PRO A 63 8.56 -42.23 25.38
N LYS A 64 9.22 -43.30 25.04
CA LYS A 64 10.66 -43.40 24.71
C LYS A 64 11.01 -42.57 23.47
N LEU A 65 11.86 -41.56 23.65
CA LEU A 65 12.59 -40.91 22.54
C LEU A 65 13.69 -41.83 22.01
N ARG A 66 13.60 -42.23 20.74
CA ARG A 66 14.73 -42.79 20.00
C ARG A 66 15.58 -41.60 19.48
N ARG A 67 16.85 -41.62 19.87
CA ARG A 67 17.89 -40.78 19.29
C ARG A 67 18.09 -41.12 17.83
N ILE A 68 18.02 -40.14 16.95
CA ILE A 68 18.55 -40.21 15.59
C ILE A 68 19.84 -39.44 15.57
N THR A 69 20.91 -40.11 15.36
CA THR A 69 22.26 -39.57 15.19
C THR A 69 22.44 -39.28 13.70
N THR A 70 22.66 -38.02 13.38
CA THR A 70 23.02 -37.59 12.01
C THR A 70 24.48 -37.85 11.76
N CYS A 71 24.78 -38.62 10.72
CA CYS A 71 26.08 -38.65 10.07
C CYS A 71 25.93 -38.09 8.66
N VAL A 72 26.55 -36.93 8.41
CA VAL A 72 26.73 -36.37 7.06
C VAL A 72 28.19 -36.56 6.68
N ALA A 73 28.48 -37.40 5.71
CA ALA A 73 29.68 -37.32 4.89
C ALA A 73 29.36 -37.89 3.51
N ALA A 74 29.17 -37.03 2.55
CA ALA A 74 29.06 -37.44 1.15
C ALA A 74 30.40 -37.22 0.44
N ARG A 75 31.05 -38.28 0.05
CA ARG A 75 32.14 -38.27 -0.93
C ARG A 75 31.56 -38.33 -2.33
N TRP A 76 31.93 -37.45 -3.18
CA TRP A 76 31.75 -37.55 -4.62
C TRP A 76 32.85 -38.43 -5.22
N ALA A 77 32.46 -39.49 -5.86
CA ALA A 77 33.29 -40.25 -6.80
C ALA A 77 32.75 -40.02 -8.21
N VAL A 78 33.62 -39.58 -9.08
CA VAL A 78 33.41 -39.45 -10.52
C VAL A 78 33.38 -40.84 -11.12
N ASP A 79 32.37 -41.18 -11.91
CA ASP A 79 32.53 -42.23 -12.92
C ASP A 79 31.93 -41.80 -14.25
N SER A 80 32.63 -42.16 -15.29
CA SER A 80 32.59 -41.70 -16.65
C SER A 80 31.63 -42.54 -17.55
N GLY A 81 30.99 -41.83 -18.48
CA GLY A 81 30.73 -42.41 -19.79
C GLY A 81 29.32 -42.77 -20.14
N THR A 82 28.67 -41.86 -20.89
CA THR A 82 28.00 -42.16 -22.15
C THR A 82 27.40 -40.90 -22.73
N PRO A 83 27.48 -40.63 -24.07
CA PRO A 83 27.01 -39.39 -24.69
C PRO A 83 25.49 -39.44 -24.99
N PRO A 84 24.82 -38.26 -25.07
CA PRO A 84 23.40 -38.22 -25.41
C PRO A 84 23.16 -38.36 -26.93
N PRO A 85 21.99 -38.85 -27.34
CA PRO A 85 21.67 -39.12 -28.75
C PRO A 85 21.46 -37.88 -29.57
N ARG A 86 21.87 -37.92 -30.84
CA ARG A 86 21.68 -36.90 -31.89
C ARG A 86 20.21 -36.84 -32.34
N LEU A 87 19.71 -35.65 -32.51
CA LEU A 87 18.45 -35.37 -33.20
C LEU A 87 18.67 -35.46 -34.73
N PRO A 88 17.68 -35.91 -35.49
CA PRO A 88 17.79 -36.06 -36.94
C PRO A 88 17.57 -34.72 -37.66
N ALA A 89 18.26 -34.60 -38.79
CA ALA A 89 18.18 -33.46 -39.73
C ALA A 89 16.87 -33.49 -40.54
N GLY A 90 16.24 -32.37 -40.67
CA GLY A 90 15.12 -32.13 -41.60
C GLY A 90 15.57 -31.48 -42.93
N PRO A 91 14.83 -31.67 -44.02
CA PRO A 91 15.23 -31.24 -45.37
C PRO A 91 14.88 -29.77 -45.66
N PRO A 92 15.41 -29.21 -46.76
CA PRO A 92 15.48 -27.79 -47.02
C PRO A 92 14.32 -27.25 -47.91
N ASP A 93 14.31 -25.95 -48.01
CA ASP A 93 13.73 -25.09 -49.09
C ASP A 93 12.39 -24.39 -48.81
N GLY A 94 12.49 -23.06 -48.99
CA GLY A 94 11.40 -22.13 -49.20
C GLY A 94 11.76 -20.71 -48.75
N GLY A 95 12.41 -19.94 -49.65
CA GLY A 95 12.85 -18.60 -49.33
C GLY A 95 11.73 -17.58 -49.16
N ASP A 96 12.04 -16.59 -48.31
CA ASP A 96 11.57 -15.23 -48.42
C ASP A 96 12.53 -14.30 -47.67
N GLU A 97 12.97 -13.25 -48.33
CA GLU A 97 13.93 -12.28 -47.83
C GLU A 97 13.36 -11.44 -46.67
N PRO A 98 14.13 -11.23 -45.59
CA PRO A 98 13.79 -10.21 -44.62
C PRO A 98 14.29 -8.82 -45.05
N PRO A 99 13.60 -7.74 -44.64
CA PRO A 99 14.00 -6.37 -44.95
C PRO A 99 15.31 -5.96 -44.29
N PRO A 100 16.04 -4.97 -44.84
CA PRO A 100 17.42 -4.70 -44.48
C PRO A 100 17.52 -4.17 -43.03
N ALA A 101 18.27 -4.88 -42.20
CA ALA A 101 18.67 -4.42 -40.88
C ALA A 101 19.69 -3.28 -41.00
N THR A 102 19.39 -2.14 -40.42
CA THR A 102 20.32 -1.04 -40.19
C THR A 102 21.43 -1.49 -39.22
N SER A 103 22.48 -2.03 -39.78
CA SER A 103 23.68 -2.46 -39.04
C SER A 103 24.74 -1.38 -39.10
N SER A 104 24.83 -0.56 -38.04
CA SER A 104 26.03 0.22 -37.79
C SER A 104 26.56 0.21 -36.38
N SER A 105 25.85 -0.38 -35.43
CA SER A 105 26.28 -0.43 -34.01
C SER A 105 26.94 -1.74 -33.56
N SER A 106 26.64 -2.88 -34.18
CA SER A 106 27.21 -4.16 -33.74
C SER A 106 28.62 -4.46 -34.29
N ARG A 107 29.02 -3.81 -35.37
CA ARG A 107 30.41 -3.94 -35.90
C ARG A 107 31.42 -3.05 -35.20
N ARG A 108 30.99 -2.02 -34.43
CA ARG A 108 31.92 -1.23 -33.60
C ARG A 108 32.27 -1.89 -32.26
N PHE A 109 31.44 -2.82 -31.80
CA PHE A 109 31.72 -3.53 -30.52
C PHE A 109 32.82 -4.60 -30.62
N ALA A 110 33.01 -5.20 -31.78
CA ALA A 110 34.03 -6.20 -32.02
C ALA A 110 35.41 -5.61 -32.31
N ALA A 111 35.50 -4.31 -32.67
CA ALA A 111 36.76 -3.65 -33.00
C ALA A 111 37.49 -3.00 -31.80
N GLN A 112 36.95 -3.11 -30.60
CA GLN A 112 37.48 -2.42 -29.41
C GLN A 112 38.25 -3.31 -28.42
N PHE A 113 38.33 -4.60 -28.69
CA PHE A 113 39.25 -5.48 -27.95
C PHE A 113 40.45 -5.86 -28.81
N ASN A 114 41.28 -4.87 -29.17
CA ASN A 114 42.52 -5.11 -29.83
C ASN A 114 43.64 -5.57 -28.85
N LEU A 115 43.25 -6.41 -27.87
CA LEU A 115 44.23 -7.31 -27.24
C LEU A 115 44.68 -8.43 -28.20
N THR A 116 43.86 -8.71 -29.23
CA THR A 116 44.13 -9.72 -30.26
C THR A 116 45.23 -9.28 -31.21
N ASP A 117 45.37 -8.01 -31.58
CA ASP A 117 46.42 -7.62 -32.52
C ASP A 117 47.83 -7.60 -31.86
N ALA A 118 47.90 -7.27 -30.57
CA ALA A 118 49.13 -7.43 -29.81
C ALA A 118 49.45 -8.92 -29.55
N MET A 119 48.46 -9.76 -29.38
CA MET A 119 48.65 -11.21 -29.28
C MET A 119 48.95 -11.84 -30.62
N VAL A 120 48.36 -11.41 -31.72
CA VAL A 120 48.63 -11.90 -33.07
C VAL A 120 50.02 -11.49 -33.57
N GLN A 121 50.54 -10.28 -33.19
CA GLN A 121 51.94 -9.93 -33.48
C GLN A 121 52.91 -10.75 -32.63
N VAL A 122 52.54 -11.19 -31.46
CA VAL A 122 53.34 -12.10 -30.65
C VAL A 122 53.27 -13.52 -31.19
N GLU A 123 52.15 -13.97 -31.69
CA GLU A 123 51.99 -15.30 -32.34
C GLU A 123 52.73 -15.34 -33.69
N SER A 124 52.72 -14.27 -34.49
CA SER A 124 53.44 -14.26 -35.75
C SER A 124 54.98 -14.23 -35.61
N GLN A 125 55.48 -13.72 -34.47
CA GLN A 125 56.94 -13.78 -34.16
C GLN A 125 57.31 -15.07 -33.45
N SER A 126 56.37 -15.77 -32.79
CA SER A 126 56.66 -17.07 -32.16
C SER A 126 56.55 -18.25 -33.11
N ALA A 127 55.77 -18.13 -34.22
CA ALA A 127 55.68 -19.17 -35.25
C ALA A 127 56.98 -19.37 -36.01
N ALA A 128 57.93 -18.44 -35.91
CA ALA A 128 59.25 -18.54 -36.49
C ALA A 128 60.30 -19.32 -35.62
N LEU A 129 59.92 -19.78 -34.43
CA LEU A 129 60.78 -20.45 -33.48
C LEU A 129 60.18 -21.77 -32.93
N ALA A 130 59.27 -22.39 -33.66
CA ALA A 130 58.65 -23.66 -33.24
C ALA A 130 59.45 -24.85 -33.78
N ASP A 131 60.43 -25.30 -32.99
CA ASP A 131 60.77 -26.71 -32.96
C ASP A 131 60.81 -27.16 -31.48
N GLU A 132 60.08 -28.24 -31.22
CA GLU A 132 59.98 -29.08 -30.03
C GLU A 132 59.61 -28.47 -28.67
N GLY A 133 58.38 -28.73 -28.24
CA GLY A 133 57.98 -28.90 -26.84
C GLY A 133 57.49 -27.67 -26.10
N ALA A 134 56.19 -27.60 -25.91
CA ALA A 134 55.46 -26.72 -24.97
C ALA A 134 55.93 -25.24 -24.94
N ALA A 135 55.38 -24.40 -25.83
CA ALA A 135 55.61 -22.98 -25.79
C ALA A 135 55.02 -22.38 -24.50
N ARG A 136 55.82 -22.28 -23.43
CA ARG A 136 55.60 -21.33 -22.35
C ARG A 136 55.73 -19.95 -22.94
N LEU A 137 54.60 -19.19 -22.97
CA LEU A 137 54.65 -17.75 -23.23
C LEU A 137 55.55 -17.11 -22.15
N ILE A 138 56.82 -16.89 -22.44
CA ILE A 138 57.74 -16.16 -21.57
C ILE A 138 57.52 -14.69 -21.86
N LEU A 139 56.51 -14.10 -21.14
CA LEU A 139 56.37 -12.65 -21.07
C LEU A 139 57.70 -12.06 -20.61
N LYS A 140 58.23 -11.03 -21.32
CA LYS A 140 59.38 -10.30 -20.87
C LYS A 140 59.18 -9.85 -19.44
N PRO A 141 60.10 -9.98 -18.50
CA PRO A 141 59.89 -9.71 -17.06
C PRO A 141 59.25 -8.36 -16.77
N HIS A 142 59.59 -7.31 -17.50
CA HIS A 142 59.00 -5.96 -17.35
C HIS A 142 57.54 -5.90 -17.85
N MET A 143 57.14 -6.68 -18.85
CA MET A 143 55.75 -6.79 -19.28
C MET A 143 54.92 -7.53 -18.27
N ALA A 144 55.42 -8.62 -17.72
CA ALA A 144 54.72 -9.37 -16.66
C ALA A 144 54.53 -8.51 -15.42
N GLN A 145 55.53 -7.71 -15.04
CA GLN A 145 55.43 -6.76 -13.94
C GLN A 145 54.38 -5.65 -14.22
N SER A 146 54.42 -5.05 -15.40
CA SER A 146 53.46 -3.99 -15.78
C SER A 146 51.99 -4.50 -15.78
N ILE A 147 51.77 -5.73 -16.27
CA ILE A 147 50.46 -6.37 -16.22
C ILE A 147 50.03 -6.62 -14.77
N GLN A 148 50.93 -7.12 -13.93
CA GLN A 148 50.65 -7.38 -12.52
C GLN A 148 50.32 -6.08 -11.76
N GLU A 149 51.03 -5.00 -12.00
CA GLU A 149 50.77 -3.69 -11.41
C GLU A 149 49.47 -3.10 -11.90
N SER A 150 49.12 -3.25 -13.18
CA SER A 150 47.81 -2.85 -13.71
C SER A 150 46.68 -3.65 -13.08
N MET A 151 46.85 -4.96 -12.87
CA MET A 151 45.85 -5.79 -12.17
C MET A 151 45.65 -5.34 -10.71
N LYS A 152 46.72 -4.99 -9.99
CA LYS A 152 46.63 -4.46 -8.62
C LYS A 152 45.88 -3.14 -8.58
N LEU A 153 46.11 -2.27 -9.55
CA LEU A 153 45.43 -1.00 -9.68
C LEU A 153 43.94 -1.20 -9.95
N ILE A 154 43.58 -2.15 -10.84
CA ILE A 154 42.19 -2.55 -11.08
C ILE A 154 41.51 -2.99 -9.77
N GLN A 155 42.18 -3.84 -9.01
CA GLN A 155 41.64 -4.34 -7.74
C GLN A 155 41.41 -3.21 -6.74
N LEU A 156 42.33 -2.25 -6.64
CA LEU A 156 42.16 -1.06 -5.80
C LEU A 156 40.94 -0.23 -6.23
N VAL A 157 40.79 0.10 -7.52
CA VAL A 157 39.63 0.83 -8.05
C VAL A 157 38.33 0.08 -7.74
N ARG A 158 38.32 -1.23 -7.97
CA ARG A 158 37.11 -2.07 -7.66
C ARG A 158 36.82 -2.12 -6.17
N ALA A 159 37.79 -2.11 -5.30
CA ALA A 159 37.59 -2.03 -3.86
C ALA A 159 36.83 -0.74 -3.49
N TYR A 160 37.27 0.43 -4.02
CA TYR A 160 36.57 1.68 -3.79
C TYR A 160 35.13 1.65 -4.31
N GLN A 161 34.91 1.11 -5.51
CA GLN A 161 33.56 0.99 -6.09
C GLN A 161 32.64 0.07 -5.27
N THR A 162 33.21 -0.97 -4.62
CA THR A 162 32.43 -2.00 -3.92
C THR A 162 32.25 -1.74 -2.44
N VAL A 163 33.28 -1.25 -1.75
CA VAL A 163 33.27 -1.08 -0.29
C VAL A 163 33.71 0.32 0.16
N GLY A 164 33.91 1.26 -0.77
CA GLY A 164 34.30 2.64 -0.45
C GLY A 164 33.28 3.37 0.44
N HIS A 165 32.00 3.08 0.26
CA HIS A 165 30.92 3.66 1.04
C HIS A 165 31.05 3.37 2.55
N PHE A 166 31.69 2.27 2.97
CA PHE A 166 31.93 2.01 4.39
C PHE A 166 32.96 2.95 5.03
N ALA A 167 33.79 3.60 4.20
CA ALA A 167 34.78 4.59 4.64
C ALA A 167 34.30 6.05 4.42
N ALA A 168 33.06 6.24 3.95
CA ALA A 168 32.49 7.56 3.79
C ALA A 168 32.11 8.18 5.14
N ALA A 169 32.27 9.50 5.25
CA ALA A 169 31.94 10.28 6.46
C ALA A 169 30.44 10.54 6.55
N LEU A 170 29.66 9.49 6.76
CA LEU A 170 28.20 9.52 6.71
C LEU A 170 27.57 10.02 8.01
N ASP A 171 28.13 9.64 9.17
CA ASP A 171 27.55 9.99 10.48
C ASP A 171 27.94 11.41 10.91
N PRO A 172 26.97 12.36 10.99
CA PRO A 172 27.25 13.73 11.43
C PRO A 172 27.76 13.82 12.87
N LEU A 173 27.48 12.81 13.71
CA LEU A 173 27.91 12.77 15.12
C LEU A 173 29.28 12.11 15.31
N GLY A 174 29.82 11.47 14.27
CA GLY A 174 31.10 10.77 14.33
C GLY A 174 31.12 9.61 15.32
N MET A 175 29.98 8.97 15.57
CA MET A 175 29.85 7.85 16.51
C MET A 175 30.00 6.48 15.83
N ASP A 176 29.99 6.46 14.50
CA ASP A 176 30.17 5.23 13.75
C ASP A 176 31.60 4.69 13.90
N ALA A 177 31.73 3.56 14.56
CA ALA A 177 33.01 2.91 14.86
C ALA A 177 33.47 1.94 13.74
N ARG A 178 32.85 1.94 12.58
CA ARG A 178 33.23 1.07 11.46
C ARG A 178 34.67 1.34 11.04
N GLN A 179 35.49 0.28 10.94
CA GLN A 179 36.83 0.39 10.43
C GLN A 179 36.78 0.31 8.90
N PRO A 180 37.50 1.20 8.20
CA PRO A 180 37.61 1.10 6.75
C PRO A 180 38.21 -0.25 6.34
N SER A 181 37.72 -0.80 5.23
CA SER A 181 38.28 -2.04 4.70
C SER A 181 39.77 -1.88 4.37
N PRO A 182 40.63 -2.81 4.77
CA PRO A 182 42.05 -2.76 4.40
C PRO A 182 42.29 -2.72 2.88
N THR A 183 41.31 -3.21 2.10
CA THR A 183 41.39 -3.20 0.64
C THR A 183 41.33 -1.79 0.02
N LEU A 184 41.00 -0.76 0.80
CA LEU A 184 41.04 0.65 0.35
C LEU A 184 42.41 1.26 0.46
N ASP A 185 43.36 0.58 1.14
CA ASP A 185 44.75 1.04 1.26
C ASP A 185 45.59 0.47 0.11
N PRO A 186 46.33 1.32 -0.67
CA PRO A 186 47.22 0.87 -1.72
C PRO A 186 48.27 -0.15 -1.23
N THR A 187 48.72 -0.08 0.04
CA THR A 187 49.69 -0.99 0.63
C THR A 187 49.22 -2.45 0.67
N TYR A 188 47.87 -2.67 0.77
CA TYR A 188 47.28 -4.00 0.69
C TYR A 188 47.62 -4.74 -0.60
N TYR A 189 47.77 -3.99 -1.69
CA TYR A 189 48.17 -4.53 -3.01
C TYR A 189 49.67 -4.54 -3.22
N GLY A 190 50.44 -4.15 -2.20
CA GLY A 190 51.91 -4.10 -2.24
C GLY A 190 52.47 -2.87 -2.95
N PHE A 191 51.68 -1.78 -3.04
CA PHE A 191 52.23 -0.47 -3.37
C PHE A 191 52.89 0.14 -2.14
N THR A 192 53.97 0.91 -2.36
CA THR A 192 54.72 1.61 -1.33
C THR A 192 54.62 3.11 -1.51
N GLU A 193 55.04 3.92 -0.54
CA GLU A 193 55.07 5.39 -0.69
C GLU A 193 55.92 5.84 -1.89
N ALA A 194 56.99 5.08 -2.24
CA ALA A 194 57.78 5.32 -3.45
C ALA A 194 56.99 5.13 -4.76
N ASP A 195 55.93 4.35 -4.73
CA ASP A 195 55.04 4.12 -5.90
C ASP A 195 53.98 5.19 -6.07
N MET A 196 53.72 6.00 -5.05
CA MET A 196 52.59 6.98 -5.08
C MET A 196 52.75 8.01 -6.17
N ASP A 197 53.96 8.44 -6.50
CA ASP A 197 54.21 9.45 -7.54
C ASP A 197 54.55 8.80 -8.90
N ARG A 198 54.55 7.49 -8.98
CA ARG A 198 54.67 6.75 -10.25
C ARG A 198 53.44 6.93 -11.10
N GLN A 199 53.62 7.04 -12.39
CA GLN A 199 52.59 7.16 -13.40
C GLN A 199 52.10 5.79 -13.85
N PHE A 200 50.79 5.63 -13.88
CA PHE A 200 50.10 4.45 -14.35
C PHE A 200 49.20 4.78 -15.52
N TYR A 201 49.15 3.87 -16.49
CA TYR A 201 48.25 3.97 -17.61
C TYR A 201 46.85 3.42 -17.21
N ILE A 202 45.86 4.31 -17.15
CA ILE A 202 44.50 3.99 -16.75
C ILE A 202 43.53 3.93 -17.94
N GLY A 203 44.06 4.15 -19.19
CA GLY A 203 43.24 4.18 -20.40
C GLY A 203 42.57 2.88 -20.81
N ILE A 204 42.82 1.79 -20.09
CA ILE A 204 42.10 0.50 -20.26
C ILE A 204 40.61 0.67 -19.91
N TRP A 205 40.27 1.66 -19.11
CA TRP A 205 38.88 1.97 -18.70
C TRP A 205 38.29 3.18 -19.43
N SER A 206 38.82 3.53 -20.59
CA SER A 206 38.54 4.74 -21.36
C SER A 206 37.05 5.00 -21.69
N GLN A 207 36.14 4.23 -21.15
CA GLN A 207 34.68 4.37 -21.34
C GLN A 207 33.88 4.52 -20.02
N GLN A 208 34.53 4.63 -18.87
CA GLN A 208 33.85 4.60 -17.56
C GLN A 208 34.37 5.69 -16.61
N GLY A 209 33.51 6.65 -16.27
CA GLY A 209 33.75 7.67 -15.25
C GLY A 209 34.93 8.59 -15.54
N PHE A 210 35.64 9.06 -14.50
CA PHE A 210 36.82 9.95 -14.62
C PHE A 210 38.01 9.29 -15.32
N LEU A 211 37.93 8.01 -15.61
CA LEU A 211 38.92 7.27 -16.35
C LEU A 211 38.75 7.46 -17.89
N THR A 212 37.66 8.13 -18.32
CA THR A 212 37.41 8.41 -19.75
C THR A 212 38.03 9.67 -20.28
N GLU A 213 38.71 10.45 -19.45
CA GLU A 213 39.25 11.75 -19.84
C GLU A 213 40.49 11.70 -20.69
N SER A 214 40.77 12.89 -21.26
CA SER A 214 41.95 13.17 -22.11
C SER A 214 43.29 12.90 -21.46
N ARG A 215 43.33 12.53 -20.17
CA ARG A 215 44.56 12.17 -19.45
C ARG A 215 44.54 10.69 -19.06
N PRO A 216 44.94 9.80 -19.94
CA PRO A 216 44.98 8.36 -19.67
C PRO A 216 46.12 7.92 -18.74
N VAL A 217 46.99 8.84 -18.33
CA VAL A 217 48.10 8.60 -17.43
C VAL A 217 47.95 9.48 -16.20
N ARG A 218 47.95 8.87 -15.01
CA ARG A 218 47.89 9.56 -13.71
C ARG A 218 48.88 8.93 -12.73
N THR A 219 49.27 9.72 -11.72
CA THR A 219 50.02 9.13 -10.60
C THR A 219 49.03 8.33 -9.71
N LEU A 220 49.57 7.34 -8.98
CA LEU A 220 48.78 6.59 -7.99
C LEU A 220 48.21 7.53 -6.92
N ARG A 221 48.95 8.56 -6.52
CA ARG A 221 48.53 9.57 -5.56
C ARG A 221 47.31 10.36 -6.06
N GLU A 222 47.35 10.84 -7.31
CA GLU A 222 46.19 11.51 -7.93
C GLU A 222 44.96 10.58 -7.99
N LEU A 223 45.15 9.34 -8.48
CA LEU A 223 44.05 8.38 -8.59
C LEU A 223 43.46 8.03 -7.22
N HIS A 224 44.34 7.76 -6.23
CA HIS A 224 43.87 7.46 -4.87
C HIS A 224 43.12 8.62 -4.24
N ALA A 225 43.58 9.87 -4.43
CA ALA A 225 42.89 11.07 -3.97
C ALA A 225 41.48 11.21 -4.63
N MET A 226 41.38 10.98 -5.94
CA MET A 226 40.12 11.01 -6.68
C MET A 226 39.14 9.92 -6.19
N LEU A 227 39.65 8.69 -6.00
CA LEU A 227 38.83 7.58 -5.47
C LEU A 227 38.28 7.90 -4.08
N ARG A 228 39.14 8.43 -3.19
CA ARG A 228 38.71 8.84 -1.84
C ARG A 228 37.68 9.98 -1.90
N ALA A 229 37.91 11.00 -2.72
CA ALA A 229 37.01 12.13 -2.86
C ALA A 229 35.63 11.71 -3.40
N THR A 230 35.61 10.70 -4.28
CA THR A 230 34.36 10.20 -4.86
C THR A 230 33.59 9.26 -3.92
N TYR A 231 34.28 8.25 -3.35
CA TYR A 231 33.66 7.14 -2.67
C TYR A 231 33.71 7.19 -1.14
N CYS A 232 34.55 8.07 -0.57
CA CYS A 232 34.75 8.18 0.88
C CYS A 232 34.53 9.61 1.39
N SER A 233 33.77 10.45 0.67
CA SER A 233 33.39 11.79 1.09
C SER A 233 32.21 11.75 2.06
N THR A 234 31.32 12.75 2.01
CA THR A 234 30.05 12.79 2.73
C THR A 234 28.95 11.98 2.04
N VAL A 235 29.29 11.29 0.93
CA VAL A 235 28.38 10.43 0.17
C VAL A 235 28.99 9.04 -0.01
N GLY A 236 28.21 8.01 0.24
CA GLY A 236 28.51 6.61 -0.04
C GLY A 236 27.58 6.07 -1.13
N TYR A 237 28.12 5.42 -2.14
CA TYR A 237 27.37 4.88 -3.25
C TYR A 237 27.38 3.36 -3.24
N GLU A 238 26.20 2.72 -3.14
CA GLU A 238 26.02 1.29 -3.34
C GLU A 238 25.31 1.01 -4.66
N TYR A 239 26.04 0.47 -5.64
CA TYR A 239 25.47 0.15 -6.95
C TYR A 239 26.16 -1.07 -7.61
N MET A 240 27.22 -1.61 -7.02
CA MET A 240 27.96 -2.72 -7.60
C MET A 240 27.21 -4.06 -7.54
N HIS A 241 26.14 -4.15 -6.73
CA HIS A 241 25.22 -5.28 -6.68
C HIS A 241 24.25 -5.30 -7.88
N ILE A 242 24.10 -4.20 -8.63
CA ILE A 242 23.26 -4.13 -9.82
C ILE A 242 23.86 -5.03 -10.91
N GLN A 243 23.09 -6.02 -11.38
CA GLN A 243 23.59 -7.02 -12.31
C GLN A 243 23.79 -6.46 -13.73
N ASP A 244 22.95 -5.52 -14.17
CA ASP A 244 23.01 -4.91 -15.49
C ASP A 244 24.26 -4.00 -15.64
N PRO A 245 25.21 -4.34 -16.52
CA PRO A 245 26.43 -3.55 -16.70
C PRO A 245 26.18 -2.16 -17.29
N LEU A 246 25.13 -1.97 -18.11
CA LEU A 246 24.80 -0.67 -18.68
C LEU A 246 24.31 0.29 -17.60
N ARG A 247 23.50 -0.18 -16.68
CA ARG A 247 23.02 0.58 -15.53
C ARG A 247 24.16 0.96 -14.59
N ARG A 248 25.09 0.04 -14.32
CA ARG A 248 26.29 0.34 -13.52
C ARG A 248 27.17 1.41 -14.20
N THR A 249 27.43 1.26 -15.48
CA THR A 249 28.22 2.23 -16.24
C THR A 249 27.57 3.61 -16.25
N TRP A 250 26.24 3.69 -16.36
CA TRP A 250 25.48 4.94 -16.31
C TRP A 250 25.69 5.67 -14.98
N LEU A 251 25.67 4.94 -13.86
CA LEU A 251 25.98 5.50 -12.52
C LEU A 251 27.44 5.92 -12.41
N GLN A 252 28.39 5.08 -12.85
CA GLN A 252 29.81 5.40 -12.80
C GLN A 252 30.14 6.71 -13.51
N GLN A 253 29.58 6.94 -14.71
CA GLN A 253 29.77 8.16 -15.47
C GLN A 253 29.28 9.42 -14.75
N ARG A 254 28.29 9.30 -13.85
CA ARG A 254 27.72 10.43 -13.08
C ARG A 254 28.35 10.59 -11.70
N ILE A 255 28.84 9.54 -11.13
CA ILE A 255 29.50 9.53 -9.82
C ILE A 255 30.98 9.88 -9.96
N GLU A 256 31.67 9.28 -10.92
CA GLU A 256 33.10 9.44 -11.15
C GLU A 256 33.39 10.66 -12.02
N LEU A 257 33.01 11.85 -11.54
CA LEU A 257 33.33 13.11 -12.21
C LEU A 257 34.69 13.62 -11.78
N PRO A 258 35.53 14.07 -12.73
CA PRO A 258 36.86 14.63 -12.39
C PRO A 258 36.77 15.82 -11.46
N THR A 259 35.79 16.68 -11.72
CA THR A 259 35.46 17.84 -10.90
C THR A 259 33.94 17.85 -10.71
N PRO A 260 33.47 17.53 -9.51
CA PRO A 260 32.05 17.65 -9.22
C PRO A 260 31.59 19.08 -9.47
N PRO A 261 30.41 19.27 -10.07
CA PRO A 261 29.85 20.61 -10.26
C PRO A 261 29.68 21.27 -8.89
N GLN A 262 30.16 22.52 -8.80
CA GLN A 262 29.97 23.36 -7.63
C GLN A 262 28.67 24.15 -7.81
N PRO A 263 27.85 24.34 -6.76
CA PRO A 263 26.64 25.12 -6.86
C PRO A 263 26.97 26.59 -7.13
N THR A 264 26.17 27.23 -7.95
CA THR A 264 26.20 28.67 -8.17
C THR A 264 25.76 29.43 -6.91
N GLN A 265 26.09 30.71 -6.82
CA GLN A 265 25.65 31.54 -5.70
C GLN A 265 24.10 31.59 -5.58
N GLU A 266 23.37 31.57 -6.70
CA GLU A 266 21.91 31.53 -6.72
C GLU A 266 21.38 30.21 -6.14
N GLU A 267 21.97 29.08 -6.52
CA GLU A 267 21.63 27.78 -5.96
C GLU A 267 21.96 27.68 -4.46
N GLN A 268 23.09 28.27 -4.03
CA GLN A 268 23.45 28.33 -2.63
C GLN A 268 22.46 29.17 -1.81
N LEU A 269 22.02 30.32 -2.33
CA LEU A 269 21.00 31.15 -1.68
C LEU A 269 19.64 30.46 -1.62
N LEU A 270 19.24 29.76 -2.68
CA LEU A 270 18.01 28.97 -2.70
C LEU A 270 18.06 27.84 -1.67
N LEU A 271 19.22 27.16 -1.58
CA LEU A 271 19.41 26.10 -0.60
C LEU A 271 19.37 26.64 0.83
N LEU A 272 20.02 27.81 1.07
CA LEU A 272 19.98 28.50 2.36
C LEU A 272 18.53 28.89 2.74
N ASP A 273 17.76 29.42 1.81
CA ASP A 273 16.36 29.79 2.03
C ASP A 273 15.54 28.55 2.44
N ARG A 274 15.58 27.47 1.66
CA ARG A 274 14.84 26.22 1.94
C ARG A 274 15.24 25.59 3.27
N LEU A 275 16.53 25.60 3.61
CA LEU A 275 17.04 25.07 4.86
C LEU A 275 16.63 25.96 6.05
N SER A 276 16.60 27.28 5.84
CA SER A 276 16.10 28.25 6.84
C SER A 276 14.62 28.02 7.13
N TRP A 277 13.80 27.86 6.10
CA TRP A 277 12.39 27.51 6.26
C TRP A 277 12.22 26.21 7.05
N SER A 278 12.97 25.16 6.73
CA SER A 278 12.90 23.87 7.40
C SER A 278 13.24 23.98 8.89
N SER A 279 14.36 24.60 9.23
CA SER A 279 14.84 24.72 10.61
C SER A 279 14.02 25.70 11.45
N MET A 280 13.71 26.88 10.90
CA MET A 280 13.00 27.93 11.63
C MET A 280 11.52 27.61 11.84
N PHE A 281 10.88 26.86 10.95
CA PHE A 281 9.52 26.36 11.14
C PHE A 281 9.42 25.44 12.37
N GLU A 282 10.34 24.49 12.53
CA GLU A 282 10.37 23.58 13.70
C GLU A 282 10.58 24.39 15.00
N THR A 283 11.56 25.31 14.98
CA THR A 283 11.84 26.17 16.13
C THR A 283 10.63 27.04 16.49
N PHE A 284 9.95 27.60 15.50
CA PHE A 284 8.77 28.44 15.70
C PHE A 284 7.61 27.64 16.31
N LEU A 285 7.36 26.42 15.81
CA LEU A 285 6.36 25.54 16.41
C LEU A 285 6.73 25.17 17.85
N ALA A 286 8.01 24.92 18.15
CA ALA A 286 8.48 24.63 19.49
C ALA A 286 8.28 25.81 20.45
N GLU A 287 8.49 27.04 20.01
CA GLU A 287 8.24 28.26 20.78
C GLU A 287 6.75 28.46 21.10
N LYS A 288 5.87 28.24 20.10
CA LYS A 288 4.43 28.52 20.24
C LYS A 288 3.63 27.37 20.87
N PHE A 289 4.01 26.12 20.65
CA PHE A 289 3.26 24.92 21.05
C PHE A 289 4.10 23.94 21.89
N LYS A 290 4.60 24.41 23.03
CA LYS A 290 5.56 23.68 23.89
C LYS A 290 5.10 22.30 24.34
N ALA A 291 3.80 22.11 24.66
CA ALA A 291 3.24 20.88 25.20
C ALA A 291 2.56 19.97 24.16
N THR A 292 2.53 20.38 22.89
CA THR A 292 1.83 19.64 21.84
C THR A 292 2.81 18.74 21.10
N LYS A 293 2.44 17.48 20.85
CA LYS A 293 3.25 16.56 20.03
C LYS A 293 3.37 17.08 18.60
N ARG A 294 4.61 17.18 18.11
CA ARG A 294 4.94 17.66 16.78
C ARG A 294 5.72 16.65 15.95
N PHE A 295 6.53 15.80 16.60
CA PHE A 295 7.46 14.88 15.95
C PHE A 295 8.36 15.58 14.93
N GLY A 296 9.09 16.55 15.40
CA GLY A 296 9.90 17.45 14.59
C GLY A 296 11.02 16.80 13.80
N LEU A 297 11.50 17.52 12.80
CA LEU A 297 12.54 17.08 11.86
C LEU A 297 13.96 17.47 12.29
N GLU A 298 14.13 18.13 13.43
CA GLU A 298 15.40 18.72 13.87
C GLU A 298 16.53 17.70 13.93
N GLY A 299 17.60 17.98 13.24
CA GLY A 299 18.74 17.10 12.94
C GLY A 299 18.69 16.44 11.55
N GLY A 300 17.57 16.52 10.85
CA GLY A 300 17.36 16.00 9.49
C GLY A 300 16.79 17.04 8.52
N GLU A 301 16.98 18.33 8.80
CA GLU A 301 16.37 19.45 8.07
C GLU A 301 16.71 19.48 6.58
N ALA A 302 17.85 18.90 6.17
CA ALA A 302 18.29 18.80 4.78
C ALA A 302 17.35 17.92 3.91
N LEU A 303 16.47 17.12 4.50
CA LEU A 303 15.43 16.39 3.78
C LEU A 303 14.54 17.35 2.96
N ILE A 304 14.18 18.50 3.51
CA ILE A 304 13.27 19.48 2.87
C ILE A 304 13.86 20.06 1.57
N PRO A 305 15.06 20.68 1.57
CA PRO A 305 15.66 21.13 0.32
C PRO A 305 15.93 19.98 -0.65
N GLY A 306 16.34 18.78 -0.16
CA GLY A 306 16.53 17.60 -0.98
C GLY A 306 15.26 17.19 -1.72
N MET A 307 14.15 17.01 -1.01
CA MET A 307 12.86 16.67 -1.59
C MET A 307 12.36 17.75 -2.57
N THR A 308 12.49 19.02 -2.19
CA THR A 308 12.02 20.13 -3.05
C THR A 308 12.82 20.15 -4.36
N HIS A 309 14.12 19.98 -4.28
CA HIS A 309 14.98 19.92 -5.47
C HIS A 309 14.69 18.69 -6.34
N LEU A 310 14.47 17.52 -5.71
CA LEU A 310 14.05 16.31 -6.43
C LEU A 310 12.74 16.53 -7.20
N ILE A 311 11.77 17.20 -6.59
CA ILE A 311 10.48 17.52 -7.24
C ILE A 311 10.67 18.52 -8.39
N ASP A 312 11.52 19.53 -8.21
CA ASP A 312 11.87 20.48 -9.28
C ASP A 312 12.51 19.72 -10.46
N THR A 313 13.51 18.89 -10.19
CA THR A 313 14.15 18.02 -11.20
C THR A 313 13.15 17.06 -11.86
N ALA A 314 12.25 16.47 -11.08
CA ALA A 314 11.22 15.58 -11.59
C ALA A 314 10.31 16.28 -12.61
N ALA A 315 9.87 17.50 -12.30
CA ALA A 315 9.04 18.30 -13.20
C ALA A 315 9.77 18.65 -14.50
N ASP A 316 11.06 18.96 -14.40
CA ASP A 316 11.89 19.22 -15.58
C ASP A 316 12.07 17.98 -16.46
N LEU A 317 12.08 16.80 -15.85
CA LEU A 317 12.10 15.50 -16.53
C LEU A 317 10.70 14.99 -16.94
N GLY A 318 9.65 15.81 -16.80
CA GLY A 318 8.31 15.55 -17.32
C GLY A 318 7.35 14.89 -16.33
N VAL A 319 7.63 14.93 -15.03
CA VAL A 319 6.67 14.52 -13.99
C VAL A 319 5.63 15.63 -13.80
N GLU A 320 4.36 15.27 -13.81
CA GLU A 320 3.21 16.16 -13.63
C GLU A 320 2.55 16.01 -12.26
N SER A 321 2.67 14.82 -11.66
CA SER A 321 2.02 14.51 -10.38
C SER A 321 2.95 13.68 -9.49
N VAL A 322 2.98 14.03 -8.20
CA VAL A 322 3.73 13.31 -7.16
C VAL A 322 2.76 12.82 -6.09
N VAL A 323 2.84 11.54 -5.75
CA VAL A 323 2.07 10.93 -4.66
C VAL A 323 3.02 10.52 -3.56
N MET A 324 2.80 11.02 -2.35
CA MET A 324 3.73 10.85 -1.23
C MET A 324 3.09 10.10 -0.06
N GLY A 325 3.90 9.25 0.59
CA GLY A 325 3.61 8.62 1.89
C GLY A 325 4.78 8.82 2.85
N MET A 326 4.48 9.00 4.13
CA MET A 326 5.53 9.20 5.14
C MET A 326 5.03 8.91 6.55
N PRO A 327 5.94 8.59 7.51
CA PRO A 327 5.60 8.49 8.91
C PRO A 327 5.29 9.89 9.52
N HIS A 328 5.09 9.92 10.83
CA HIS A 328 4.78 11.15 11.58
C HIS A 328 5.96 12.13 11.63
N ARG A 329 7.23 11.65 11.70
CA ARG A 329 8.40 12.54 11.87
C ARG A 329 8.67 13.40 10.65
N GLY A 330 8.74 14.72 10.89
CA GLY A 330 8.93 15.71 9.83
C GLY A 330 7.70 16.01 8.97
N ARG A 331 6.56 15.37 9.26
CA ARG A 331 5.36 15.50 8.43
C ARG A 331 4.82 16.92 8.37
N LEU A 332 4.81 17.63 9.50
CA LEU A 332 4.39 19.02 9.54
C LEU A 332 5.29 19.92 8.69
N ASN A 333 6.60 19.66 8.69
CA ASN A 333 7.57 20.35 7.87
C ASN A 333 7.38 20.08 6.37
N VAL A 334 7.15 18.81 6.00
CA VAL A 334 6.82 18.43 4.61
C VAL A 334 5.51 19.08 4.16
N LEU A 335 4.46 19.10 5.01
CA LEU A 335 3.20 19.79 4.71
C LEU A 335 3.42 21.27 4.45
N ALA A 336 4.18 21.96 5.33
CA ALA A 336 4.44 23.40 5.21
C ALA A 336 5.37 23.75 4.03
N ASN A 337 6.51 23.07 3.91
CA ASN A 337 7.62 23.54 3.09
C ASN A 337 7.79 22.75 1.76
N VAL A 338 7.26 21.54 1.64
CA VAL A 338 7.27 20.77 0.39
C VAL A 338 5.93 20.87 -0.31
N VAL A 339 4.83 20.47 0.37
CA VAL A 339 3.48 20.52 -0.20
C VAL A 339 2.92 21.94 -0.21
N ARG A 340 3.39 22.80 0.68
CA ARG A 340 2.96 24.21 0.81
C ARG A 340 1.50 24.36 1.28
N LYS A 341 1.10 23.51 2.24
CA LYS A 341 -0.14 23.76 2.99
C LYS A 341 -0.06 25.15 3.64
N PRO A 342 -1.10 25.98 3.56
CA PRO A 342 -1.06 27.33 4.13
C PRO A 342 -0.68 27.31 5.62
N LEU A 343 0.33 28.09 6.01
CA LEU A 343 0.79 28.17 7.41
C LEU A 343 -0.32 28.59 8.35
N VAL A 344 -1.18 29.50 7.90
CA VAL A 344 -2.37 29.98 8.63
C VAL A 344 -3.27 28.80 9.02
N GLN A 345 -3.52 27.89 8.09
CA GLN A 345 -4.31 26.68 8.33
C GLN A 345 -3.60 25.75 9.34
N ILE A 346 -2.28 25.51 9.18
CA ILE A 346 -1.51 24.68 10.10
C ILE A 346 -1.60 25.24 11.53
N PHE A 347 -1.40 26.54 11.71
CA PHE A 347 -1.45 27.17 13.04
C PHE A 347 -2.86 27.20 13.63
N SER A 348 -3.90 27.35 12.81
CA SER A 348 -5.30 27.26 13.23
C SER A 348 -5.62 25.83 13.74
N GLU A 349 -5.19 24.80 13.01
CA GLU A 349 -5.35 23.40 13.42
C GLU A 349 -4.64 23.10 14.76
N PHE A 350 -3.48 23.72 15.02
CA PHE A 350 -2.80 23.61 16.30
C PHE A 350 -3.57 24.28 17.43
N SER A 351 -4.27 25.35 17.15
CA SER A 351 -5.07 26.08 18.13
C SER A 351 -6.42 25.41 18.45
N GLY A 352 -6.71 24.28 17.78
CA GLY A 352 -7.95 23.51 18.02
C GLY A 352 -9.22 24.26 17.62
N LYS A 353 -9.10 25.23 16.71
CA LYS A 353 -10.26 25.96 16.20
C LYS A 353 -11.09 25.02 15.32
N PRO A 354 -12.41 24.99 15.50
CA PRO A 354 -13.28 24.22 14.62
C PRO A 354 -13.17 24.78 13.19
N ILE A 355 -13.35 23.88 12.21
CA ILE A 355 -13.62 24.31 10.83
C ILE A 355 -14.88 25.18 10.90
N ALA A 356 -14.82 26.40 10.43
CA ALA A 356 -16.01 27.26 10.41
C ALA A 356 -16.98 26.70 9.39
N MET A 357 -18.10 26.22 9.88
CA MET A 357 -19.28 25.99 9.09
C MET A 357 -19.80 27.34 8.65
N ALA A 358 -20.10 27.53 7.37
CA ALA A 358 -20.84 28.70 6.95
C ALA A 358 -22.18 28.71 7.71
N GLU A 359 -22.63 29.88 8.23
CA GLU A 359 -23.91 29.96 8.90
C GLU A 359 -25.02 29.47 7.92
N GLY A 360 -25.63 28.32 8.25
CA GLY A 360 -26.68 27.68 7.45
C GLY A 360 -26.26 26.45 6.66
N ASP A 361 -25.02 25.96 6.77
CA ASP A 361 -24.58 24.71 6.16
C ASP A 361 -24.62 23.56 7.20
N ASP A 362 -25.84 23.21 7.61
CA ASP A 362 -26.08 22.10 8.54
C ASP A 362 -25.70 20.72 7.95
N ASP A 363 -25.39 20.66 6.66
CA ASP A 363 -25.05 19.45 5.91
C ASP A 363 -23.53 19.18 5.77
N ALA A 364 -22.67 20.03 6.33
CA ALA A 364 -21.22 19.84 6.24
C ALA A 364 -20.72 18.71 7.16
N TYR A 365 -20.26 17.62 6.56
CA TYR A 365 -19.69 16.48 7.28
C TYR A 365 -18.20 16.74 7.60
N VAL A 366 -17.86 16.87 8.87
CA VAL A 366 -16.49 17.14 9.35
C VAL A 366 -15.80 15.88 9.91
N GLY A 367 -16.47 14.77 10.05
CA GLY A 367 -15.93 13.53 10.61
C GLY A 367 -15.50 13.64 12.08
N SER A 368 -14.72 12.68 12.55
CA SER A 368 -14.11 12.70 13.89
C SER A 368 -12.77 13.44 13.92
N GLY A 369 -12.17 13.67 12.75
CA GLY A 369 -10.80 14.18 12.61
C GLY A 369 -9.74 13.21 13.09
N ASP A 370 -8.47 13.61 12.97
CA ASP A 370 -7.31 12.86 13.43
C ASP A 370 -6.23 13.84 13.97
N VAL A 371 -5.18 13.30 14.56
CA VAL A 371 -4.05 14.11 15.02
C VAL A 371 -3.33 14.74 13.81
N LYS A 372 -2.88 15.98 13.98
CA LYS A 372 -2.33 16.80 12.89
C LYS A 372 -1.14 16.18 12.15
N TYR A 373 -0.36 15.35 12.81
CA TYR A 373 0.78 14.64 12.21
C TYR A 373 0.38 13.33 11.49
N HIS A 374 -0.92 13.07 11.28
CA HIS A 374 -1.45 12.04 10.40
C HIS A 374 -2.13 12.62 9.15
N LEU A 375 -2.49 13.90 9.17
CA LEU A 375 -3.23 14.54 8.09
C LEU A 375 -2.43 14.61 6.79
N GLY A 376 -3.14 14.50 5.69
CA GLY A 376 -2.64 14.71 4.34
C GLY A 376 -3.19 15.97 3.73
N THR A 377 -2.68 16.35 2.57
CA THR A 377 -3.21 17.42 1.74
C THR A 377 -2.72 17.28 0.31
N SER A 378 -3.40 17.93 -0.61
CA SER A 378 -3.01 18.02 -2.02
C SER A 378 -2.92 19.49 -2.44
N CYS A 379 -1.98 19.80 -3.33
CA CYS A 379 -1.87 21.11 -3.92
C CYS A 379 -1.27 21.03 -5.33
N VAL A 380 -1.44 22.11 -6.08
CA VAL A 380 -0.73 22.34 -7.34
C VAL A 380 0.15 23.57 -7.16
N ARG A 381 1.46 23.41 -7.38
CA ARG A 381 2.41 24.52 -7.21
C ARG A 381 3.40 24.64 -8.37
N PRO A 382 3.94 25.83 -8.63
CA PRO A 382 5.04 25.98 -9.56
C PRO A 382 6.36 25.43 -8.96
N THR A 383 7.20 24.91 -9.82
CA THR A 383 8.63 24.62 -9.57
C THR A 383 9.49 25.86 -9.82
N VAL A 384 10.80 25.75 -9.56
CA VAL A 384 11.76 26.83 -9.86
C VAL A 384 11.76 27.19 -11.36
N SER A 385 11.60 26.20 -12.23
CA SER A 385 11.50 26.41 -13.70
C SER A 385 10.12 26.95 -14.16
N GLY A 386 9.17 27.14 -13.25
CA GLY A 386 7.82 27.61 -13.55
C GLY A 386 6.85 26.52 -14.00
N ARG A 387 7.26 25.27 -14.06
CA ARG A 387 6.37 24.13 -14.38
C ARG A 387 5.43 23.87 -13.22
N MET A 388 4.15 23.63 -13.52
CA MET A 388 3.17 23.25 -12.50
C MET A 388 3.26 21.76 -12.19
N VAL A 389 3.26 21.40 -10.92
CA VAL A 389 3.27 20.02 -10.43
C VAL A 389 2.18 19.82 -9.37
N SER A 390 1.41 18.74 -9.52
CA SER A 390 0.42 18.33 -8.53
C SER A 390 1.10 17.46 -7.46
N LEU A 391 0.99 17.86 -6.20
CA LEU A 391 1.54 17.15 -5.06
C LEU A 391 0.39 16.62 -4.19
N SER A 392 0.49 15.38 -3.76
CA SER A 392 -0.49 14.75 -2.86
C SER A 392 0.26 13.97 -1.78
N LEU A 393 0.16 14.43 -0.55
CA LEU A 393 0.60 13.69 0.64
C LEU A 393 -0.61 12.99 1.25
N LEU A 394 -0.59 11.65 1.26
CA LEU A 394 -1.70 10.87 1.79
C LEU A 394 -1.74 10.92 3.32
N ALA A 395 -2.94 10.95 3.88
CA ALA A 395 -3.13 10.73 5.31
C ALA A 395 -2.84 9.27 5.68
N ASN A 396 -2.26 9.03 6.85
CA ASN A 396 -2.00 7.68 7.37
C ASN A 396 -1.93 7.64 8.90
N PRO A 397 -2.15 6.47 9.51
CA PRO A 397 -2.05 6.30 10.96
C PRO A 397 -0.60 6.21 11.44
N SER A 398 -0.41 6.03 12.75
CA SER A 398 0.90 5.77 13.37
C SER A 398 1.50 4.38 13.05
N HIS A 399 0.77 3.50 12.37
CA HIS A 399 1.28 2.22 11.90
C HIS A 399 2.27 2.46 10.77
N LEU A 400 3.56 2.40 11.10
CA LEU A 400 4.63 2.72 10.17
C LEU A 400 4.57 1.82 8.93
N GLU A 401 4.99 2.35 7.80
CA GLU A 401 5.10 1.67 6.50
C GLU A 401 3.76 1.17 5.88
N ALA A 402 2.66 1.15 6.62
CA ALA A 402 1.36 0.72 6.11
C ALA A 402 0.86 1.57 4.93
N ILE A 403 1.31 2.81 4.82
CA ILE A 403 0.97 3.73 3.73
C ILE A 403 1.67 3.39 2.41
N ASN A 404 2.75 2.61 2.44
CA ASN A 404 3.63 2.41 1.28
C ASN A 404 2.86 1.90 0.07
N THR A 405 2.17 0.78 0.21
CA THR A 405 1.42 0.17 -0.89
C THR A 405 0.17 0.96 -1.27
N VAL A 406 -0.41 1.72 -0.34
CA VAL A 406 -1.52 2.66 -0.63
C VAL A 406 -1.06 3.76 -1.59
N VAL A 407 0.14 4.30 -1.39
CA VAL A 407 0.77 5.26 -2.32
C VAL A 407 0.99 4.65 -3.68
N LEU A 408 1.51 3.41 -3.75
CA LEU A 408 1.73 2.72 -5.02
C LEU A 408 0.41 2.49 -5.76
N GLY A 409 -0.64 2.04 -5.06
CA GLY A 409 -1.97 1.82 -5.63
C GLY A 409 -2.55 3.11 -6.22
N LYS A 410 -2.50 4.22 -5.47
CA LYS A 410 -2.97 5.52 -5.93
C LYS A 410 -2.15 6.05 -7.11
N ALA A 411 -0.84 5.92 -7.07
CA ALA A 411 0.03 6.31 -8.19
C ALA A 411 -0.28 5.49 -9.45
N ARG A 412 -0.51 4.18 -9.31
CA ARG A 412 -0.90 3.30 -10.41
C ARG A 412 -2.23 3.70 -11.04
N ALA A 413 -3.22 4.01 -10.21
CA ALA A 413 -4.52 4.48 -10.67
C ALA A 413 -4.40 5.83 -11.41
N LYS A 414 -3.65 6.80 -10.86
CA LYS A 414 -3.36 8.07 -11.55
C LYS A 414 -2.70 7.85 -12.92
N GLN A 415 -1.76 6.92 -13.02
CA GLN A 415 -1.14 6.56 -14.31
C GLN A 415 -2.16 5.99 -15.30
N PHE A 416 -3.04 5.12 -14.83
CA PHE A 416 -4.06 4.52 -15.68
C PHE A 416 -5.04 5.57 -16.22
N TYR A 417 -5.67 6.36 -15.32
CA TYR A 417 -6.67 7.35 -15.70
C TYR A 417 -6.07 8.55 -16.45
N GLY A 418 -4.83 8.92 -16.14
CA GLY A 418 -4.08 9.94 -16.87
C GLY A 418 -3.51 9.46 -18.21
N GLY A 419 -3.67 8.17 -18.58
CA GLY A 419 -3.09 7.62 -19.82
C GLY A 419 -1.56 7.54 -19.81
N ASP A 420 -0.92 7.54 -18.64
CA ASP A 420 0.54 7.45 -18.47
C ASP A 420 1.03 5.99 -18.55
N ARG A 421 0.88 5.40 -19.72
CA ARG A 421 1.32 4.00 -19.96
C ARG A 421 2.82 3.80 -19.79
N ALA A 422 3.61 4.84 -20.02
CA ALA A 422 5.06 4.83 -19.86
C ALA A 422 5.49 5.02 -18.39
N ARG A 423 4.58 5.37 -17.49
CA ARG A 423 4.80 5.60 -16.05
C ARG A 423 5.87 6.66 -15.78
N LYS A 424 5.86 7.73 -16.59
CA LYS A 424 6.82 8.83 -16.53
C LYS A 424 6.28 10.09 -15.86
N ARG A 425 4.94 10.28 -15.90
CA ARG A 425 4.31 11.52 -15.48
C ARG A 425 3.84 11.50 -14.02
N VAL A 426 3.71 10.31 -13.42
CA VAL A 426 3.34 10.17 -12.00
C VAL A 426 4.51 9.54 -11.22
N LEU A 427 4.95 10.23 -10.17
CA LEU A 427 6.07 9.83 -9.32
C LEU A 427 5.58 9.48 -7.91
N PRO A 428 5.71 8.25 -7.43
CA PRO A 428 5.59 7.93 -6.02
C PRO A 428 6.88 8.27 -5.26
N ILE A 429 6.72 8.88 -4.08
CA ILE A 429 7.79 9.14 -3.11
C ILE A 429 7.38 8.55 -1.76
N LEU A 430 8.24 7.74 -1.18
CA LEU A 430 8.06 7.18 0.16
C LEU A 430 9.18 7.66 1.08
N ILE A 431 8.80 8.11 2.26
CA ILE A 431 9.75 8.53 3.30
C ILE A 431 9.62 7.53 4.44
N HIS A 432 10.75 7.08 4.96
CA HIS A 432 10.86 6.02 5.96
C HIS A 432 11.72 6.46 7.14
N GLY A 433 11.49 5.88 8.32
CA GLY A 433 12.48 5.88 9.38
C GLY A 433 13.39 4.65 9.26
N ASP A 434 14.64 4.75 9.68
CA ASP A 434 15.64 3.67 9.55
C ASP A 434 15.25 2.37 10.25
N GLY A 435 14.65 2.47 11.43
CA GLY A 435 14.18 1.29 12.18
C GLY A 435 13.02 0.59 11.50
N ALA A 436 12.07 1.34 10.94
CA ALA A 436 10.92 0.79 10.24
C ALA A 436 11.30 0.20 8.88
N PHE A 437 12.14 0.89 8.12
CA PHE A 437 12.59 0.40 6.80
C PHE A 437 13.32 -0.94 6.88
N ALA A 438 14.12 -1.15 7.91
CA ALA A 438 14.80 -2.41 8.13
C ALA A 438 13.92 -3.49 8.78
N GLY A 439 12.94 -3.12 9.62
CA GLY A 439 12.25 -4.04 10.52
C GLY A 439 10.83 -4.44 10.07
N GLU A 440 10.15 -3.61 9.28
CA GLU A 440 8.76 -3.85 8.92
C GLU A 440 8.65 -4.71 7.65
N GLY A 441 7.98 -5.88 7.76
CA GLY A 441 7.81 -6.81 6.62
C GLY A 441 7.11 -6.19 5.41
N ILE A 442 6.20 -5.22 5.61
CA ILE A 442 5.52 -4.52 4.54
C ILE A 442 6.47 -3.75 3.61
N VAL A 443 7.67 -3.38 4.07
CA VAL A 443 8.71 -2.77 3.21
C VAL A 443 9.16 -3.77 2.13
N TYR A 444 9.41 -5.04 2.51
CA TYR A 444 9.74 -6.09 1.55
C TYR A 444 8.58 -6.35 0.57
N GLU A 445 7.35 -6.39 1.06
CA GLU A 445 6.16 -6.57 0.22
C GLU A 445 5.99 -5.42 -0.77
N THR A 446 6.27 -4.17 -0.34
CA THR A 446 6.24 -2.97 -1.19
C THR A 446 7.30 -3.04 -2.29
N LEU A 447 8.53 -3.36 -1.92
CA LEU A 447 9.65 -3.45 -2.84
C LEU A 447 9.45 -4.56 -3.88
N ASP A 448 8.88 -5.71 -3.48
CA ASP A 448 8.59 -6.83 -4.39
C ASP A 448 7.55 -6.47 -5.48
N MET A 449 6.70 -5.46 -5.25
CA MET A 449 5.73 -4.99 -6.24
C MET A 449 6.36 -4.17 -7.40
N THR A 450 7.61 -3.70 -7.28
CA THR A 450 8.20 -2.72 -8.17
C THR A 450 8.23 -3.13 -9.64
N ALA A 451 8.43 -4.41 -9.94
CA ALA A 451 8.53 -4.94 -11.30
C ALA A 451 7.33 -5.81 -11.73
N LEU A 452 6.36 -6.06 -10.85
CA LEU A 452 5.19 -6.87 -11.16
C LEU A 452 4.28 -6.15 -12.16
N THR A 453 3.88 -6.81 -13.24
CA THR A 453 3.16 -6.23 -14.39
C THR A 453 1.94 -5.40 -13.98
N ASN A 454 1.14 -5.89 -13.03
CA ASN A 454 -0.11 -5.27 -12.62
C ASN A 454 0.03 -4.31 -11.42
N TYR A 455 1.24 -4.20 -10.83
CA TYR A 455 1.51 -3.39 -9.65
C TYR A 455 2.57 -2.30 -9.89
N THR A 456 3.51 -2.52 -10.81
CA THR A 456 4.60 -1.57 -11.09
C THR A 456 4.11 -0.16 -11.37
N VAL A 457 4.79 0.81 -10.78
CA VAL A 457 4.55 2.24 -10.95
C VAL A 457 5.67 2.96 -11.72
N GLY A 458 6.63 2.17 -12.27
CA GLY A 458 7.78 2.73 -12.99
C GLY A 458 8.83 3.31 -12.06
N GLY A 459 9.01 2.70 -10.89
CA GLY A 459 9.99 3.06 -9.88
C GLY A 459 9.48 4.08 -8.86
N THR A 460 9.85 3.85 -7.62
CA THR A 460 9.60 4.70 -6.44
C THR A 460 10.89 5.32 -5.96
N VAL A 461 10.86 6.56 -5.53
CA VAL A 461 11.97 7.18 -4.79
C VAL A 461 11.72 6.98 -3.30
N HIS A 462 12.64 6.27 -2.65
CA HIS A 462 12.61 6.02 -1.21
C HIS A 462 13.59 6.95 -0.50
N PHE A 463 13.10 7.75 0.42
CA PHE A 463 13.93 8.50 1.36
C PHE A 463 13.94 7.78 2.70
N VAL A 464 15.11 7.42 3.19
CA VAL A 464 15.25 6.95 4.57
C VAL A 464 15.79 8.10 5.42
N LEU A 465 14.96 8.64 6.31
CA LEU A 465 15.39 9.62 7.31
C LEU A 465 16.08 8.84 8.45
N ASN A 466 17.34 8.55 8.27
CA ASN A 466 18.14 7.69 9.13
C ASN A 466 18.72 8.48 10.31
N ASN A 467 17.93 8.63 11.34
CA ASN A 467 18.37 9.32 12.55
C ASN A 467 19.07 8.39 13.56
N GLN A 468 19.38 7.17 13.16
CA GLN A 468 20.22 6.19 13.86
C GLN A 468 19.62 5.73 15.20
N ILE A 469 18.31 5.83 15.36
CA ILE A 469 17.60 5.38 16.56
C ILE A 469 16.12 5.06 16.25
N ALA A 470 15.62 3.92 16.70
CA ALA A 470 14.22 3.53 16.61
C ALA A 470 13.54 3.73 17.99
N PHE A 471 12.95 4.91 18.24
CA PHE A 471 12.44 5.36 19.52
C PHE A 471 13.53 5.38 20.61
N THR A 472 13.79 4.23 21.24
CA THR A 472 14.84 4.03 22.27
C THR A 472 15.80 2.88 21.90
N THR A 473 15.65 2.27 20.72
CA THR A 473 16.41 1.10 20.29
C THR A 473 17.55 1.50 19.38
N ASP A 474 18.78 1.12 19.72
CA ASP A 474 19.97 1.36 18.91
C ASP A 474 19.97 0.49 17.64
N PRO A 475 20.65 0.91 16.56
CA PRO A 475 20.75 0.14 15.31
C PRO A 475 21.23 -1.29 15.50
N LYS A 476 22.21 -1.52 16.39
CA LYS A 476 22.77 -2.85 16.68
C LYS A 476 21.77 -3.84 17.29
N GLU A 477 20.64 -3.32 17.86
CA GLU A 477 19.58 -4.11 18.46
C GLU A 477 18.36 -4.21 17.56
N SER A 478 18.26 -3.33 16.54
CA SER A 478 17.10 -3.26 15.64
C SER A 478 17.33 -3.94 14.29
N ARG A 479 18.57 -4.15 13.86
CA ARG A 479 18.91 -4.81 12.59
C ARG A 479 20.23 -5.55 12.64
N SER A 480 20.33 -6.63 11.85
CA SER A 480 21.57 -7.41 11.70
C SER A 480 22.45 -6.91 10.55
N SER A 481 21.87 -6.20 9.60
CA SER A 481 22.58 -5.67 8.43
C SER A 481 23.39 -4.42 8.76
N PRO A 482 24.50 -4.15 8.05
CA PRO A 482 25.31 -2.94 8.20
C PRO A 482 24.50 -1.65 7.98
N TYR A 483 23.62 -1.65 6.97
CA TYR A 483 22.73 -0.55 6.67
C TYR A 483 21.26 -0.94 6.82
N CYS A 484 20.42 0.01 7.20
CA CYS A 484 18.97 -0.21 7.21
C CYS A 484 18.42 -0.43 5.79
N THR A 485 19.14 -0.01 4.77
CA THR A 485 18.75 -0.04 3.37
C THR A 485 19.15 -1.32 2.63
N ASP A 486 19.82 -2.28 3.28
CA ASP A 486 20.28 -3.52 2.64
C ASP A 486 19.15 -4.34 2.01
N VAL A 487 17.91 -4.17 2.46
CA VAL A 487 16.72 -4.80 1.87
C VAL A 487 16.56 -4.44 0.39
N ALA A 488 16.89 -3.22 -0.02
CA ALA A 488 16.74 -2.74 -1.39
C ALA A 488 17.73 -3.36 -2.39
N ARG A 489 18.80 -3.95 -1.88
CA ARG A 489 19.81 -4.65 -2.73
C ARG A 489 19.21 -5.87 -3.43
N SER A 490 18.17 -6.50 -2.85
CA SER A 490 17.50 -7.67 -3.45
C SER A 490 16.86 -7.33 -4.80
N LEU A 491 16.49 -6.07 -5.03
CA LEU A 491 15.87 -5.58 -6.26
C LEU A 491 16.83 -4.92 -7.25
N ASN A 492 18.15 -4.97 -6.99
CA ASN A 492 19.14 -4.22 -7.76
C ASN A 492 18.88 -2.70 -7.79
N ALA A 493 18.26 -2.13 -6.76
CA ALA A 493 18.06 -0.71 -6.63
C ALA A 493 19.37 -0.04 -6.16
N PRO A 494 19.81 1.07 -6.77
CA PRO A 494 20.95 1.82 -6.24
C PRO A 494 20.60 2.46 -4.91
N ILE A 495 21.57 2.52 -4.01
CA ILE A 495 21.41 3.12 -2.69
C ILE A 495 22.47 4.21 -2.54
N PHE A 496 22.02 5.41 -2.17
CA PHE A 496 22.88 6.57 -1.98
C PHE A 496 22.80 7.00 -0.52
N HIS A 497 23.87 6.77 0.23
CA HIS A 497 24.03 7.23 1.60
C HIS A 497 24.59 8.64 1.60
N VAL A 498 24.00 9.54 2.34
CA VAL A 498 24.47 10.93 2.40
C VAL A 498 24.41 11.48 3.81
N ASN A 499 25.45 12.20 4.22
CA ASN A 499 25.49 12.90 5.49
C ASN A 499 24.47 14.06 5.48
N GLY A 500 23.53 14.05 6.42
CA GLY A 500 22.46 15.06 6.52
C GLY A 500 22.93 16.47 6.85
N ASP A 501 24.17 16.66 7.33
CA ASP A 501 24.75 17.98 7.53
C ASP A 501 25.32 18.59 6.23
N ASP A 502 25.56 17.78 5.21
CA ASP A 502 25.99 18.26 3.89
C ASP A 502 24.80 18.46 2.95
N ALA A 503 24.10 19.58 3.12
CA ALA A 503 22.89 19.91 2.38
C ALA A 503 23.11 19.96 0.85
N GLU A 504 24.29 20.37 0.37
CA GLU A 504 24.62 20.37 -1.06
C GLU A 504 24.77 18.95 -1.61
N ALA A 505 25.36 18.04 -0.83
CA ALA A 505 25.47 16.65 -1.20
C ALA A 505 24.08 15.99 -1.24
N VAL A 506 23.19 16.30 -0.28
CA VAL A 506 21.80 15.81 -0.27
C VAL A 506 21.07 16.24 -1.54
N VAL A 507 21.14 17.50 -1.92
CA VAL A 507 20.51 18.02 -3.15
C VAL A 507 21.05 17.32 -4.40
N ARG A 508 22.37 17.17 -4.50
CA ARG A 508 23.03 16.50 -5.63
C ARG A 508 22.62 15.02 -5.77
N VAL A 509 22.57 14.30 -4.65
CA VAL A 509 22.13 12.90 -4.64
C VAL A 509 20.65 12.78 -5.03
N CYS A 510 19.82 13.71 -4.61
CA CYS A 510 18.40 13.77 -4.98
C CYS A 510 18.22 13.93 -6.49
N ALA A 511 18.99 14.80 -7.13
CA ALA A 511 18.98 14.96 -8.60
C ALA A 511 19.38 13.66 -9.30
N LEU A 512 20.48 13.02 -8.87
CA LEU A 512 20.95 11.75 -9.43
C LEU A 512 19.89 10.64 -9.28
N ALA A 513 19.25 10.54 -8.13
CA ALA A 513 18.18 9.57 -7.89
C ALA A 513 16.99 9.78 -8.82
N MET A 514 16.61 11.03 -9.07
CA MET A 514 15.50 11.35 -9.96
C MET A 514 15.84 11.03 -11.43
N GLU A 515 17.05 11.35 -11.87
CA GLU A 515 17.53 10.96 -13.20
C GLU A 515 17.53 9.45 -13.39
N TRP A 516 17.98 8.69 -12.38
CA TRP A 516 17.94 7.23 -12.39
C TRP A 516 16.53 6.71 -12.59
N ARG A 517 15.58 7.17 -11.77
CA ARG A 517 14.17 6.73 -11.83
C ARG A 517 13.57 7.01 -13.20
N GLN A 518 13.79 8.19 -13.76
CA GLN A 518 13.23 8.58 -15.07
C GLN A 518 13.90 7.88 -16.25
N THR A 519 15.15 7.45 -16.08
CA THR A 519 15.88 6.74 -17.12
C THR A 519 15.54 5.25 -17.15
N PHE A 520 15.46 4.60 -15.99
CA PHE A 520 15.36 3.15 -15.89
C PHE A 520 14.01 2.64 -15.37
N HIS A 521 13.16 3.51 -14.88
CA HIS A 521 11.84 3.17 -14.32
C HIS A 521 11.89 2.09 -13.24
N THR A 522 12.87 2.20 -12.35
CA THR A 522 13.08 1.32 -11.19
C THR A 522 13.29 2.14 -9.93
N ASP A 523 13.14 1.49 -8.78
CA ASP A 523 13.30 2.11 -7.48
C ASP A 523 14.74 2.61 -7.25
N VAL A 524 14.85 3.58 -6.39
CA VAL A 524 16.12 4.15 -5.88
C VAL A 524 15.95 4.55 -4.42
N VAL A 525 16.97 4.34 -3.62
CA VAL A 525 16.97 4.66 -2.20
C VAL A 525 17.98 5.75 -1.89
N ILE A 526 17.54 6.76 -1.16
CA ILE A 526 18.35 7.85 -0.61
C ILE A 526 18.34 7.72 0.90
N ASP A 527 19.46 7.33 1.49
CA ASP A 527 19.67 7.20 2.93
C ASP A 527 20.29 8.47 3.48
N VAL A 528 19.46 9.35 4.05
CA VAL A 528 19.90 10.60 4.69
C VAL A 528 20.30 10.29 6.12
N VAL A 529 21.58 10.05 6.35
CA VAL A 529 22.12 9.76 7.68
C VAL A 529 22.20 11.04 8.48
N CYS A 530 21.42 11.10 9.55
CA CYS A 530 21.23 12.30 10.36
C CYS A 530 21.14 11.93 11.85
N TYR A 531 20.55 12.79 12.64
CA TYR A 531 20.28 12.52 14.06
C TYR A 531 18.92 13.13 14.46
N ARG A 532 18.37 12.66 15.55
CA ARG A 532 17.17 13.20 16.16
C ARG A 532 17.56 14.11 17.31
N ARG A 533 17.37 15.44 17.15
CA ARG A 533 17.86 16.43 18.13
C ARG A 533 17.15 16.35 19.48
N HIS A 534 15.86 16.11 19.50
CA HIS A 534 15.03 15.99 20.70
C HIS A 534 14.58 14.54 20.94
N GLY A 535 13.76 14.31 21.95
CA GLY A 535 13.17 12.99 22.21
C GLY A 535 12.28 12.49 21.09
N HIS A 536 11.74 11.29 21.21
CA HIS A 536 10.80 10.76 20.23
C HIS A 536 9.58 11.68 20.06
N ASN A 537 9.10 12.21 21.18
CA ASN A 537 8.11 13.27 21.23
C ASN A 537 8.53 14.29 22.33
N GLU A 538 7.75 15.34 22.51
CA GLU A 538 8.05 16.46 23.41
C GLU A 538 8.07 16.10 24.91
N ASN A 539 7.53 14.96 25.30
CA ASN A 539 7.53 14.46 26.68
C ASN A 539 8.66 13.43 26.95
N ASP A 540 9.46 13.10 25.92
CA ASP A 540 10.50 12.09 26.01
C ASP A 540 11.88 12.72 26.29
N GLU A 541 12.57 12.26 27.34
CA GLU A 541 13.97 12.61 27.62
C GLU A 541 14.88 11.47 27.14
N PRO A 542 15.43 11.60 25.95
CA PRO A 542 16.18 10.50 25.32
C PRO A 542 17.53 10.19 25.99
N ALA A 543 18.05 11.08 26.80
CA ALA A 543 19.27 10.83 27.55
C ALA A 543 19.14 9.73 28.61
N TYR A 544 17.91 9.31 28.94
CA TYR A 544 17.70 8.18 29.83
C TYR A 544 18.21 6.87 29.25
N THR A 545 18.14 6.69 27.95
CA THR A 545 18.55 5.47 27.24
C THR A 545 19.79 5.65 26.39
N GLN A 546 19.99 6.82 25.74
CA GLN A 546 21.13 7.12 24.86
C GLN A 546 21.96 8.33 25.36
N PRO A 547 22.57 8.27 26.55
CA PRO A 547 23.21 9.44 27.15
C PRO A 547 24.43 9.95 26.36
N LEU A 548 25.20 9.06 25.73
CA LEU A 548 26.38 9.44 24.94
C LEU A 548 25.99 10.11 23.64
N MET A 549 25.01 9.53 22.93
CA MET A 549 24.49 10.10 21.68
C MET A 549 23.96 11.52 21.91
N TYR A 550 23.12 11.70 22.94
CA TYR A 550 22.52 13.01 23.22
C TYR A 550 23.50 14.04 23.84
N LYS A 551 24.58 13.57 24.45
CA LYS A 551 25.71 14.45 24.82
C LYS A 551 26.35 15.02 23.56
N ASN A 552 26.61 14.20 22.55
CA ASN A 552 27.17 14.66 21.26
C ASN A 552 26.19 15.57 20.52
N ILE A 553 24.91 15.22 20.43
CA ILE A 553 23.87 16.02 19.79
C ILE A 553 23.74 17.41 20.40
N ARG A 554 23.80 17.54 21.73
CA ARG A 554 23.70 18.84 22.41
C ARG A 554 24.86 19.79 22.07
N SER A 555 26.04 19.26 21.78
CA SER A 555 27.21 20.05 21.36
C SER A 555 27.32 20.24 19.85
N HIS A 556 26.51 19.54 19.07
CA HIS A 556 26.55 19.59 17.63
C HIS A 556 25.71 20.73 17.06
N ALA A 557 26.23 21.45 16.07
CA ALA A 557 25.52 22.53 15.39
C ALA A 557 24.39 21.97 14.52
N SER A 558 23.31 22.72 14.31
CA SER A 558 22.24 22.28 13.39
C SER A 558 22.73 22.31 11.94
N PRO A 559 22.15 21.52 11.03
CA PRO A 559 22.49 21.57 9.59
C PRO A 559 22.46 22.97 8.99
N LEU A 560 21.49 23.81 9.41
CA LEU A 560 21.43 25.21 9.01
C LEU A 560 22.68 25.98 9.44
N HIS A 561 23.10 25.86 10.71
CA HIS A 561 24.28 26.57 11.21
C HIS A 561 25.58 26.05 10.56
N VAL A 562 25.69 24.74 10.30
CA VAL A 562 26.80 24.14 9.56
C VAL A 562 26.89 24.74 8.17
N TYR A 563 25.75 24.88 7.47
CA TYR A 563 25.71 25.45 6.13
C TYR A 563 26.02 26.96 6.12
N MET A 564 25.42 27.74 7.02
CA MET A 564 25.71 29.16 7.15
C MET A 564 27.22 29.41 7.39
N HIS A 565 27.83 28.62 8.27
CA HIS A 565 29.26 28.73 8.54
C HIS A 565 30.12 28.39 7.31
N LYS A 566 29.71 27.36 6.53
CA LYS A 566 30.36 27.00 5.26
C LYS A 566 30.34 28.19 4.30
N LEU A 567 29.15 28.77 4.03
CA LEU A 567 28.97 29.87 3.10
C LEU A 567 29.77 31.13 3.51
N ALA A 568 29.76 31.44 4.80
CA ALA A 568 30.54 32.58 5.33
C ALA A 568 32.06 32.33 5.19
N LYS A 569 32.52 31.09 5.41
CA LYS A 569 33.95 30.72 5.24
C LYS A 569 34.40 30.76 3.78
N GLU A 570 33.56 30.31 2.87
CA GLU A 570 33.81 30.36 1.42
C GLU A 570 33.72 31.76 0.86
N GLY A 571 33.00 32.66 1.55
CA GLY A 571 32.76 34.03 1.11
C GLY A 571 31.84 34.17 -0.10
N SER A 572 31.11 33.07 -0.40
CA SER A 572 30.18 33.02 -1.53
C SER A 572 28.87 33.75 -1.24
N VAL A 573 28.45 33.84 0.02
CA VAL A 573 27.27 34.55 0.49
C VAL A 573 27.66 35.45 1.66
N SER A 574 27.29 36.72 1.62
CA SER A 574 27.59 37.70 2.68
C SER A 574 26.75 37.48 3.93
N GLN A 575 27.25 37.82 5.10
CA GLN A 575 26.50 37.74 6.36
C GLN A 575 25.18 38.52 6.28
N ALA A 576 25.17 39.68 5.62
CA ALA A 576 23.96 40.47 5.44
C ALA A 576 22.86 39.72 4.63
N GLN A 577 23.25 38.94 3.63
CA GLN A 577 22.28 38.09 2.90
C GLN A 577 21.76 36.97 3.76
N ILE A 578 22.61 36.33 4.56
CA ILE A 578 22.23 35.26 5.51
C ILE A 578 21.20 35.81 6.50
N ASP A 579 21.49 36.94 7.12
CA ASP A 579 20.62 37.59 8.11
C ASP A 579 19.28 38.04 7.48
N ALA A 580 19.33 38.56 6.24
CA ALA A 580 18.13 38.93 5.49
C ALA A 580 17.22 37.74 5.20
N THR A 581 17.76 36.59 4.80
CA THR A 581 16.99 35.36 4.57
C THR A 581 16.32 34.91 5.86
N ALA A 582 17.06 34.84 6.96
CA ALA A 582 16.50 34.42 8.25
C ALA A 582 15.41 35.42 8.73
N GLY A 583 15.63 36.72 8.55
CA GLY A 583 14.64 37.77 8.89
C GLY A 583 13.34 37.64 8.08
N ALA A 584 13.45 37.37 6.78
CA ALA A 584 12.28 37.17 5.91
C ALA A 584 11.44 35.96 6.33
N VAL A 585 12.09 34.83 6.61
CA VAL A 585 11.42 33.58 7.07
C VAL A 585 10.71 33.85 8.41
N ARG A 586 11.40 34.47 9.38
CA ARG A 586 10.80 34.80 10.68
C ARG A 586 9.59 35.70 10.54
N GLY A 587 9.70 36.76 9.74
CA GLY A 587 8.61 37.71 9.50
C GLY A 587 7.39 37.04 8.87
N ALA A 588 7.60 36.10 7.91
CA ALA A 588 6.51 35.35 7.29
C ALA A 588 5.80 34.41 8.28
N LEU A 589 6.56 33.70 9.15
CA LEU A 589 6.00 32.84 10.19
C LEU A 589 5.16 33.64 11.21
N GLU A 590 5.65 34.79 11.64
CA GLU A 590 4.93 35.67 12.59
C GLU A 590 3.66 36.28 11.95
N ALA A 591 3.74 36.70 10.70
CA ALA A 591 2.57 37.16 9.95
C ALA A 591 1.48 36.09 9.82
N ALA A 592 1.87 34.87 9.46
CA ALA A 592 0.94 33.75 9.38
C ALA A 592 0.34 33.39 10.75
N TRP A 593 1.15 33.48 11.81
CA TRP A 593 0.68 33.24 13.18
C TRP A 593 -0.42 34.24 13.57
N THR A 594 -0.21 35.52 13.31
CA THR A 594 -1.20 36.57 13.60
C THR A 594 -2.46 36.35 12.76
N ALA A 595 -2.32 36.02 11.48
CA ALA A 595 -3.47 35.75 10.61
C ALA A 595 -4.28 34.51 11.06
N ALA A 596 -3.63 33.53 11.67
CA ALA A 596 -4.31 32.35 12.17
C ALA A 596 -5.28 32.61 13.34
N GLU A 597 -5.17 33.75 14.02
CA GLU A 597 -6.09 34.11 15.10
C GLU A 597 -7.53 34.33 14.62
N THR A 598 -7.69 34.76 13.35
CA THR A 598 -9.01 35.05 12.76
C THR A 598 -9.36 34.08 11.61
N PHE A 599 -8.45 33.17 11.29
CA PHE A 599 -8.64 32.25 10.17
C PHE A 599 -9.72 31.22 10.48
N CYS A 600 -10.59 31.02 9.50
CA CYS A 600 -11.58 29.96 9.44
C CYS A 600 -11.45 29.28 8.07
N LEU A 601 -11.34 27.96 8.04
CA LEU A 601 -11.27 27.22 6.78
C LEU A 601 -12.66 27.22 6.14
N PRO A 602 -12.84 27.73 4.90
CA PRO A 602 -14.09 27.64 4.18
C PRO A 602 -14.48 26.17 3.92
N ALA A 603 -15.76 25.84 4.03
CA ALA A 603 -16.25 24.48 3.84
C ALA A 603 -16.05 23.96 2.42
N ASP A 604 -16.05 24.84 1.43
CA ASP A 604 -15.81 24.56 0.00
C ASP A 604 -14.34 24.30 -0.34
N GLU A 605 -13.41 24.63 0.56
CA GLU A 605 -11.98 24.30 0.43
C GLU A 605 -11.61 22.92 1.02
N LEU A 606 -12.60 22.14 1.49
CA LEU A 606 -12.37 20.77 1.91
C LEU A 606 -12.02 19.89 0.69
N ASP A 607 -10.76 19.53 0.56
CA ASP A 607 -10.11 18.90 -0.62
C ASP A 607 -10.67 17.49 -1.00
N TRP A 608 -11.55 16.91 -0.18
CA TRP A 608 -11.96 15.53 -0.33
C TRP A 608 -13.02 15.25 -1.42
N LEU A 609 -13.76 16.28 -1.85
CA LEU A 609 -14.73 16.22 -2.95
C LEU A 609 -14.21 16.84 -4.26
N SER A 610 -12.91 17.06 -4.35
CA SER A 610 -12.29 17.63 -5.56
C SER A 610 -12.08 16.57 -6.66
N ASN A 611 -11.87 17.03 -7.88
CA ASN A 611 -11.55 16.20 -9.05
C ASN A 611 -12.62 15.13 -9.36
N ASN A 612 -12.21 13.85 -9.41
CA ASN A 612 -13.07 12.72 -9.76
C ASN A 612 -14.18 12.42 -8.72
N TRP A 613 -14.09 12.99 -7.51
CA TRP A 613 -15.07 12.81 -6.43
C TRP A 613 -16.10 13.91 -6.38
N GLN A 614 -16.06 14.88 -7.29
CA GLN A 614 -17.05 15.94 -7.36
C GLN A 614 -18.46 15.39 -7.64
N GLY A 615 -19.45 15.81 -6.86
CA GLY A 615 -20.83 15.34 -6.97
C GLY A 615 -21.17 14.07 -6.19
N PHE A 616 -20.24 13.56 -5.40
CA PHE A 616 -20.50 12.49 -4.44
C PHE A 616 -21.05 13.04 -3.13
N ASN A 617 -22.00 12.29 -2.54
CA ASN A 617 -22.68 12.68 -1.34
C ASN A 617 -21.86 12.41 -0.08
N THR A 618 -21.98 13.29 0.90
CA THR A 618 -21.46 13.10 2.25
C THR A 618 -22.35 12.10 3.02
N PRO A 619 -21.92 11.61 4.21
CA PRO A 619 -22.74 10.79 5.08
C PRO A 619 -24.07 11.46 5.50
N LEU A 620 -24.18 12.78 5.47
CA LEU A 620 -25.36 13.55 5.87
C LEU A 620 -26.36 13.79 4.72
N GLN A 621 -25.93 13.66 3.47
CA GLN A 621 -26.75 13.87 2.29
C GLN A 621 -27.44 12.58 1.85
N LEU A 622 -28.76 12.64 1.64
CA LEU A 622 -29.53 11.48 1.20
C LEU A 622 -29.24 11.10 -0.25
N SER A 623 -28.86 9.84 -0.47
CA SER A 623 -28.68 9.28 -1.81
C SER A 623 -29.87 8.38 -2.16
N PRO A 624 -30.52 8.59 -3.32
CA PRO A 624 -31.64 7.74 -3.74
C PRO A 624 -31.17 6.31 -4.01
N VAL A 625 -32.05 5.34 -3.77
CA VAL A 625 -31.77 3.94 -4.11
C VAL A 625 -31.79 3.78 -5.62
N GLN A 626 -30.70 3.27 -6.17
CA GLN A 626 -30.52 3.08 -7.61
C GLN A 626 -30.97 1.68 -8.07
N ASN A 627 -31.54 1.60 -9.25
CA ASN A 627 -31.76 0.34 -9.96
C ASN A 627 -30.40 -0.26 -10.35
N THR A 628 -30.19 -1.53 -10.07
CA THR A 628 -28.99 -2.29 -10.43
C THR A 628 -29.27 -3.38 -11.45
N GLY A 629 -30.51 -3.53 -11.92
CA GLY A 629 -30.89 -4.40 -13.03
C GLY A 629 -30.30 -3.90 -14.36
N VAL A 630 -30.33 -4.76 -15.37
CA VAL A 630 -29.82 -4.49 -16.72
C VAL A 630 -30.82 -5.04 -17.73
N PRO A 631 -31.17 -4.31 -18.80
CA PRO A 631 -32.10 -4.81 -19.80
C PRO A 631 -31.75 -6.21 -20.32
N MET A 632 -32.76 -7.07 -20.44
CA MET A 632 -32.59 -8.49 -20.82
C MET A 632 -31.77 -8.67 -22.10
N ASP A 633 -32.01 -7.82 -23.12
CA ASP A 633 -31.27 -7.87 -24.37
C ASP A 633 -29.78 -7.54 -24.19
N ALA A 634 -29.47 -6.59 -23.31
CA ALA A 634 -28.09 -6.26 -22.96
C ALA A 634 -27.43 -7.43 -22.20
N LEU A 635 -28.13 -8.02 -21.21
CA LEU A 635 -27.65 -9.22 -20.50
C LEU A 635 -27.31 -10.37 -21.45
N LYS A 636 -28.22 -10.70 -22.38
CA LYS A 636 -27.98 -11.73 -23.38
C LYS A 636 -26.83 -11.38 -24.34
N THR A 637 -26.74 -10.13 -24.76
CA THR A 637 -25.70 -9.69 -25.67
C THR A 637 -24.33 -9.80 -25.05
N VAL A 638 -24.12 -9.23 -23.85
CA VAL A 638 -22.83 -9.34 -23.16
C VAL A 638 -22.56 -10.78 -22.71
N GLY A 639 -23.58 -11.51 -22.26
CA GLY A 639 -23.45 -12.90 -21.85
C GLY A 639 -22.98 -13.81 -22.99
N ARG A 640 -23.50 -13.66 -24.20
CA ARG A 640 -22.99 -14.33 -25.40
C ARG A 640 -21.55 -13.95 -25.67
N LYS A 641 -21.26 -12.66 -25.65
CA LYS A 641 -19.93 -12.15 -25.99
C LYS A 641 -18.82 -12.70 -25.11
N ILE A 642 -19.05 -12.81 -23.82
CA ILE A 642 -18.04 -13.29 -22.85
C ILE A 642 -17.95 -14.82 -22.75
N ASN A 643 -18.96 -15.58 -23.26
CA ASN A 643 -18.98 -17.03 -23.14
C ASN A 643 -18.77 -17.78 -24.47
N VAL A 644 -18.78 -17.09 -25.61
CA VAL A 644 -18.39 -17.67 -26.91
C VAL A 644 -16.87 -17.63 -27.03
N LEU A 645 -16.24 -18.80 -27.08
CA LEU A 645 -14.79 -18.91 -27.20
C LEU A 645 -14.34 -18.64 -28.64
N PRO A 646 -13.24 -17.90 -28.85
CA PRO A 646 -12.66 -17.74 -30.18
C PRO A 646 -12.19 -19.08 -30.79
N CYS A 647 -12.32 -19.23 -32.09
CA CYS A 647 -11.93 -20.48 -32.79
C CYS A 647 -10.42 -20.69 -32.88
N ASP A 648 -9.62 -19.63 -32.67
CA ASP A 648 -8.16 -19.63 -32.77
C ASP A 648 -7.47 -19.90 -31.42
N ILE A 649 -8.22 -20.30 -30.37
CA ILE A 649 -7.68 -20.70 -29.06
C ILE A 649 -8.13 -22.10 -28.68
N LYS A 650 -7.20 -22.95 -28.32
CA LYS A 650 -7.48 -24.31 -27.86
C LYS A 650 -7.56 -24.35 -26.35
N VAL A 651 -8.76 -24.23 -25.80
CA VAL A 651 -9.01 -24.22 -24.36
C VAL A 651 -9.10 -25.65 -23.82
N HIS A 652 -8.68 -25.87 -22.55
CA HIS A 652 -8.82 -27.17 -21.88
C HIS A 652 -10.27 -27.67 -21.88
N LYS A 653 -10.50 -28.95 -22.20
CA LYS A 653 -11.82 -29.56 -22.41
C LYS A 653 -12.85 -29.24 -21.33
N HIS A 654 -12.47 -29.35 -20.05
CA HIS A 654 -13.40 -29.06 -18.93
C HIS A 654 -13.77 -27.56 -18.86
N VAL A 655 -12.83 -26.66 -19.15
CA VAL A 655 -13.10 -25.21 -19.15
C VAL A 655 -14.01 -24.87 -20.34
N SER A 656 -13.79 -25.47 -21.51
CA SER A 656 -14.67 -25.30 -22.68
C SER A 656 -16.10 -25.78 -22.40
N GLN A 657 -16.26 -26.92 -21.74
CA GLN A 657 -17.57 -27.43 -21.32
C GLN A 657 -18.28 -26.49 -20.33
N MET A 658 -17.54 -25.90 -19.41
CA MET A 658 -18.07 -24.92 -18.46
C MET A 658 -18.56 -23.66 -19.14
N TYR A 659 -17.79 -23.11 -20.09
CA TYR A 659 -18.20 -21.96 -20.89
C TYR A 659 -19.42 -22.25 -21.76
N ALA A 660 -19.50 -23.45 -22.34
CA ALA A 660 -20.69 -23.89 -23.08
C ALA A 660 -21.94 -24.00 -22.18
N ALA A 661 -21.78 -24.48 -20.93
CA ALA A 661 -22.87 -24.52 -19.97
C ALA A 661 -23.33 -23.12 -19.53
N ARG A 662 -22.41 -22.17 -19.34
CA ARG A 662 -22.74 -20.77 -19.05
C ARG A 662 -23.49 -20.13 -20.24
N LEU A 663 -23.02 -20.35 -21.47
CA LEU A 663 -23.72 -19.88 -22.65
C LEU A 663 -25.14 -20.45 -22.74
N GLN A 664 -25.32 -21.74 -22.48
CA GLN A 664 -26.64 -22.38 -22.43
C GLN A 664 -27.54 -21.74 -21.37
N SER A 665 -27.01 -21.40 -20.18
CA SER A 665 -27.80 -20.76 -19.12
C SER A 665 -28.22 -19.33 -19.53
N ILE A 666 -27.40 -18.58 -20.24
CA ILE A 666 -27.73 -17.26 -20.81
C ILE A 666 -28.84 -17.40 -21.85
N GLU A 667 -28.75 -18.35 -22.78
CA GLU A 667 -29.76 -18.53 -23.84
C GLU A 667 -31.11 -18.99 -23.29
N SER A 668 -31.11 -19.95 -22.38
CA SER A 668 -32.33 -20.45 -21.76
C SER A 668 -32.94 -19.44 -20.78
N GLY A 669 -32.14 -18.53 -20.22
CA GLY A 669 -32.54 -17.63 -19.15
C GLY A 669 -32.64 -18.30 -17.76
N GLU A 670 -32.18 -19.56 -17.64
CA GLU A 670 -32.29 -20.34 -16.41
C GLU A 670 -30.94 -20.93 -16.01
N GLY A 671 -30.71 -21.04 -14.69
CA GLY A 671 -29.56 -21.75 -14.15
C GLY A 671 -28.26 -20.94 -14.10
N ILE A 672 -28.31 -19.63 -14.07
CA ILE A 672 -27.15 -18.75 -13.86
C ILE A 672 -26.45 -19.13 -12.56
N ASP A 673 -25.19 -19.55 -12.64
CA ASP A 673 -24.36 -19.86 -11.47
C ASP A 673 -23.61 -18.63 -10.93
N TRP A 674 -22.90 -18.81 -9.83
CA TRP A 674 -22.20 -17.73 -9.14
C TRP A 674 -21.19 -17.02 -10.02
N ALA A 675 -20.31 -17.76 -10.71
CA ALA A 675 -19.28 -17.19 -11.53
C ALA A 675 -19.83 -16.55 -12.84
N CYS A 676 -20.94 -17.09 -13.36
CA CYS A 676 -21.64 -16.47 -14.50
C CYS A 676 -22.27 -15.13 -14.10
N ALA A 677 -22.90 -15.06 -12.91
CA ALA A 677 -23.45 -13.81 -12.38
C ALA A 677 -22.37 -12.76 -12.12
N GLU A 678 -21.21 -13.17 -11.60
CA GLU A 678 -20.03 -12.31 -11.43
C GLU A 678 -19.55 -11.73 -12.77
N ALA A 679 -19.35 -12.61 -13.75
CA ALA A 679 -18.89 -12.20 -15.08
C ALA A 679 -19.90 -11.26 -15.79
N LEU A 680 -21.22 -11.48 -15.59
CA LEU A 680 -22.26 -10.59 -16.10
C LEU A 680 -22.24 -9.23 -15.40
N ALA A 681 -22.03 -9.20 -14.07
CA ALA A 681 -21.90 -7.94 -13.34
C ALA A 681 -20.72 -7.12 -13.87
N PHE A 682 -19.55 -7.75 -14.04
CA PHE A 682 -18.38 -7.09 -14.61
C PHE A 682 -18.61 -6.62 -16.05
N ALA A 683 -19.12 -7.51 -16.93
CA ALA A 683 -19.36 -7.18 -18.33
C ALA A 683 -20.34 -6.00 -18.51
N THR A 684 -21.40 -5.97 -17.71
CA THR A 684 -22.41 -4.87 -17.78
C THR A 684 -21.83 -3.56 -17.27
N LEU A 685 -21.07 -3.56 -16.17
CA LEU A 685 -20.36 -2.37 -15.68
C LEU A 685 -19.33 -1.84 -16.71
N LEU A 686 -18.58 -2.72 -17.35
CA LEU A 686 -17.65 -2.36 -18.40
C LEU A 686 -18.38 -1.71 -19.58
N SER A 687 -19.53 -2.26 -20.00
CA SER A 687 -20.35 -1.70 -21.07
C SER A 687 -20.94 -0.32 -20.74
N GLU A 688 -21.11 -0.03 -19.47
CA GLU A 688 -21.57 1.25 -18.92
C GLU A 688 -20.41 2.26 -18.73
N GLY A 689 -19.19 1.90 -19.10
CA GLY A 689 -18.00 2.75 -19.04
C GLY A 689 -17.21 2.65 -17.73
N ASN A 690 -17.65 1.84 -16.76
CA ASN A 690 -16.95 1.68 -15.51
C ASN A 690 -15.65 0.87 -15.70
N HIS A 691 -14.71 1.05 -14.79
CA HIS A 691 -13.50 0.25 -14.69
C HIS A 691 -13.72 -0.88 -13.68
N VAL A 692 -13.24 -2.09 -13.99
CA VAL A 692 -13.27 -3.23 -13.07
C VAL A 692 -11.87 -3.77 -12.86
N ARG A 693 -11.43 -3.80 -11.60
CA ARG A 693 -10.13 -4.35 -11.20
C ARG A 693 -10.32 -5.39 -10.10
N LEU A 694 -9.92 -6.62 -10.39
CA LEU A 694 -9.94 -7.75 -9.46
C LEU A 694 -8.52 -8.26 -9.22
N SER A 695 -8.10 -8.24 -7.99
CA SER A 695 -6.76 -8.65 -7.55
C SER A 695 -6.84 -9.59 -6.35
N GLY A 696 -5.86 -10.47 -6.23
CA GLY A 696 -5.75 -11.44 -5.14
C GLY A 696 -5.00 -12.70 -5.57
N GLN A 697 -4.83 -13.62 -4.65
CA GLN A 697 -4.13 -14.87 -4.91
C GLN A 697 -5.01 -15.80 -5.77
N ASP A 698 -4.49 -16.25 -6.90
CA ASP A 698 -5.15 -17.20 -7.83
C ASP A 698 -6.51 -16.71 -8.42
N VAL A 699 -6.79 -15.42 -8.43
CA VAL A 699 -8.09 -14.86 -8.85
C VAL A 699 -8.39 -15.03 -10.33
N GLU A 700 -7.39 -15.14 -11.19
CA GLU A 700 -7.58 -15.35 -12.62
C GLU A 700 -8.37 -16.65 -12.92
N ARG A 701 -8.09 -17.71 -12.15
CA ARG A 701 -8.84 -18.97 -12.18
C ARG A 701 -9.93 -19.02 -11.13
N GLY A 702 -9.72 -18.38 -10.01
CA GLY A 702 -10.41 -18.54 -8.73
C GLY A 702 -9.83 -19.70 -7.93
N THR A 703 -9.58 -19.49 -6.63
CA THR A 703 -9.01 -20.49 -5.71
C THR A 703 -9.79 -21.82 -5.78
N PHE A 704 -11.12 -21.73 -5.90
CA PHE A 704 -12.00 -22.92 -5.98
C PHE A 704 -12.27 -23.38 -7.41
N ASN A 705 -11.44 -23.00 -8.39
CA ASN A 705 -11.55 -23.41 -9.78
C ASN A 705 -12.94 -23.10 -10.40
N HIS A 706 -13.50 -21.93 -10.11
CA HIS A 706 -14.86 -21.53 -10.49
C HIS A 706 -14.90 -20.41 -11.52
N ARG A 707 -14.00 -19.42 -11.45
CA ARG A 707 -14.05 -18.19 -12.24
C ARG A 707 -13.56 -18.38 -13.66
N HIS A 708 -12.31 -18.76 -13.84
CA HIS A 708 -11.63 -18.87 -15.14
C HIS A 708 -11.76 -17.60 -16.00
N ALA A 709 -11.44 -16.46 -15.43
CA ALA A 709 -11.48 -15.16 -16.13
C ALA A 709 -10.37 -15.04 -17.20
N VAL A 710 -9.28 -15.79 -17.04
CA VAL A 710 -8.18 -15.89 -18.01
C VAL A 710 -8.10 -17.33 -18.53
N LEU A 711 -8.14 -17.48 -19.83
CA LEU A 711 -8.02 -18.77 -20.53
C LEU A 711 -6.62 -18.91 -21.11
N HIS A 712 -6.12 -20.14 -21.11
CA HIS A 712 -4.80 -20.47 -21.62
C HIS A 712 -4.92 -21.43 -22.79
N ASP A 713 -4.28 -21.08 -23.90
CA ASP A 713 -4.14 -21.94 -25.06
C ASP A 713 -3.28 -23.15 -24.72
N GLN A 714 -3.79 -24.35 -24.97
CA GLN A 714 -3.13 -25.60 -24.57
C GLN A 714 -1.93 -25.95 -25.46
N ASP A 715 -1.78 -25.30 -26.63
CA ASP A 715 -0.68 -25.60 -27.55
C ASP A 715 0.50 -24.62 -27.38
N ASN A 716 0.24 -23.35 -27.05
CA ASN A 716 1.26 -22.29 -27.02
C ASN A 716 1.27 -21.45 -25.73
N GLY A 717 0.33 -21.66 -24.81
CA GLY A 717 0.22 -20.92 -23.56
C GLY A 717 -0.31 -19.49 -23.68
N ARG A 718 -0.78 -19.05 -24.87
CA ARG A 718 -1.34 -17.73 -25.08
C ARG A 718 -2.52 -17.49 -24.13
N ARG A 719 -2.54 -16.31 -23.52
CA ARG A 719 -3.62 -15.89 -22.61
C ARG A 719 -4.73 -15.19 -23.39
N TYR A 720 -5.96 -15.45 -22.99
CA TYR A 720 -7.15 -14.77 -23.50
C TYR A 720 -8.10 -14.44 -22.36
N THR A 721 -8.51 -13.18 -22.30
CA THR A 721 -9.40 -12.64 -21.26
C THR A 721 -10.71 -12.16 -21.93
N PRO A 722 -11.82 -12.92 -21.83
CA PRO A 722 -13.08 -12.55 -22.48
C PRO A 722 -13.59 -11.16 -22.10
N LEU A 723 -13.41 -10.74 -20.84
CA LEU A 723 -13.85 -9.44 -20.32
C LEU A 723 -13.04 -8.24 -20.79
N GLU A 724 -11.92 -8.42 -21.46
CA GLU A 724 -11.18 -7.34 -22.13
C GLU A 724 -11.76 -6.96 -23.49
N GLN A 725 -12.78 -7.68 -23.97
CA GLN A 725 -13.36 -7.51 -25.31
C GLN A 725 -14.90 -7.54 -25.27
N VAL A 726 -15.52 -6.93 -24.27
CA VAL A 726 -16.98 -6.93 -24.11
C VAL A 726 -17.66 -6.12 -25.19
N TYR A 727 -17.09 -4.99 -25.60
CA TYR A 727 -17.62 -4.11 -26.65
C TYR A 727 -16.52 -3.54 -27.55
N PRO A 728 -16.86 -3.12 -28.78
CA PRO A 728 -15.87 -2.50 -29.67
C PRO A 728 -15.33 -1.18 -29.10
N GLY A 729 -14.02 -1.03 -29.07
CA GLY A 729 -13.37 0.17 -28.56
C GLY A 729 -13.16 0.21 -27.05
N GLN A 730 -13.39 -0.90 -26.35
CA GLN A 730 -13.05 -1.02 -24.93
C GLN A 730 -11.58 -0.67 -24.69
N LEU A 731 -11.33 0.18 -23.70
CA LEU A 731 -9.98 0.63 -23.39
C LEU A 731 -9.15 -0.55 -22.81
N PRO A 732 -7.90 -0.75 -23.31
CA PRO A 732 -7.01 -1.74 -22.73
C PRO A 732 -6.77 -1.46 -21.24
N GLY A 733 -7.00 -2.47 -20.41
CA GLY A 733 -6.89 -2.37 -18.95
C GLY A 733 -8.14 -1.84 -18.24
N GLN A 734 -9.24 -1.53 -18.94
CA GLN A 734 -10.53 -1.20 -18.33
C GLN A 734 -11.08 -2.40 -17.54
N PHE A 735 -10.78 -3.62 -17.96
CA PHE A 735 -10.87 -4.81 -17.14
C PHE A 735 -9.47 -5.27 -16.76
N THR A 736 -9.21 -5.43 -15.48
CA THR A 736 -7.97 -6.00 -14.96
C THR A 736 -8.30 -7.12 -13.98
N VAL A 737 -7.82 -8.31 -14.28
CA VAL A 737 -7.80 -9.42 -13.34
C VAL A 737 -6.37 -9.90 -13.20
N CYS A 738 -5.86 -9.98 -11.98
CA CYS A 738 -4.46 -10.30 -11.77
C CYS A 738 -4.21 -11.11 -10.51
N ASN A 739 -3.48 -12.21 -10.66
CA ASN A 739 -2.92 -12.92 -9.53
C ASN A 739 -1.90 -12.02 -8.84
N SER A 740 -2.01 -11.89 -7.54
CA SER A 740 -1.10 -11.10 -6.71
C SER A 740 0.09 -11.94 -6.23
N SER A 741 1.10 -11.26 -5.65
CA SER A 741 2.04 -11.89 -4.74
C SER A 741 1.31 -12.48 -3.52
N LEU A 742 1.98 -13.37 -2.77
CA LEU A 742 1.45 -13.96 -1.53
C LEU A 742 1.56 -12.97 -0.36
N SER A 743 0.90 -11.83 -0.50
CA SER A 743 0.85 -10.77 0.49
C SER A 743 -0.57 -10.25 0.59
N GLU A 744 -1.17 -10.37 1.74
CA GLU A 744 -2.49 -9.80 2.02
C GLU A 744 -2.36 -8.32 2.40
N PHE A 745 -1.39 -7.98 3.26
CA PHE A 745 -1.18 -6.62 3.75
C PHE A 745 -0.84 -5.66 2.60
N GLY A 746 0.20 -5.97 1.84
CA GLY A 746 0.64 -5.12 0.73
C GLY A 746 -0.39 -5.00 -0.37
N VAL A 747 -1.03 -6.12 -0.75
CA VAL A 747 -1.99 -6.14 -1.86
C VAL A 747 -3.29 -5.43 -1.49
N LEU A 748 -3.84 -5.65 -0.30
CA LEU A 748 -5.03 -4.94 0.14
C LEU A 748 -4.78 -3.43 0.26
N GLY A 749 -3.61 -3.02 0.77
CA GLY A 749 -3.19 -1.62 0.81
C GLY A 749 -3.07 -1.01 -0.58
N PHE A 750 -2.53 -1.75 -1.55
CA PHE A 750 -2.47 -1.30 -2.94
C PHE A 750 -3.86 -1.10 -3.55
N GLU A 751 -4.76 -2.07 -3.41
CA GLU A 751 -6.12 -1.97 -3.97
C GLU A 751 -6.93 -0.87 -3.28
N LEU A 752 -6.72 -0.63 -1.99
CA LEU A 752 -7.27 0.53 -1.31
C LEU A 752 -6.81 1.84 -1.98
N GLY A 753 -5.49 2.03 -2.14
CA GLY A 753 -4.95 3.20 -2.80
C GLY A 753 -5.46 3.37 -4.23
N TYR A 754 -5.61 2.28 -4.96
CA TYR A 754 -6.16 2.27 -6.32
C TYR A 754 -7.62 2.76 -6.34
N SER A 755 -8.46 2.26 -5.43
CA SER A 755 -9.88 2.59 -5.34
C SER A 755 -10.14 4.05 -4.93
N MET A 756 -9.20 4.69 -4.24
CA MET A 756 -9.30 6.08 -3.78
C MET A 756 -9.10 7.12 -4.89
N GLU A 757 -8.63 6.74 -6.06
CA GLU A 757 -8.35 7.69 -7.15
C GLU A 757 -9.58 7.98 -8.00
N ASN A 758 -10.40 6.97 -8.28
CA ASN A 758 -11.60 7.13 -9.10
C ASN A 758 -12.78 6.35 -8.52
N PRO A 759 -13.88 7.03 -8.17
CA PRO A 759 -15.08 6.37 -7.64
C PRO A 759 -15.80 5.46 -8.63
N ASP A 760 -15.60 5.61 -9.94
CA ASP A 760 -16.22 4.79 -11.00
C ASP A 760 -15.44 3.50 -11.27
N CYS A 761 -14.54 3.14 -10.38
CA CYS A 761 -13.81 1.88 -10.39
C CYS A 761 -14.44 0.89 -9.40
N LEU A 762 -14.82 -0.28 -9.90
CA LEU A 762 -15.08 -1.44 -9.04
C LEU A 762 -13.73 -2.13 -8.76
N ALA A 763 -13.06 -1.68 -7.71
CA ALA A 763 -11.84 -2.32 -7.21
C ALA A 763 -12.21 -3.45 -6.24
N ILE A 764 -11.60 -4.62 -6.42
CA ILE A 764 -11.91 -5.82 -5.64
C ILE A 764 -10.59 -6.48 -5.22
N TRP A 765 -10.47 -6.77 -3.94
CA TRP A 765 -9.47 -7.70 -3.42
C TRP A 765 -10.16 -8.98 -2.93
N GLU A 766 -9.69 -10.15 -3.40
CA GLU A 766 -10.19 -11.46 -2.96
C GLU A 766 -9.10 -12.19 -2.17
N ALA A 767 -9.37 -12.51 -0.92
CA ALA A 767 -8.52 -13.38 -0.14
C ALA A 767 -8.58 -14.82 -0.66
N GLN A 768 -7.49 -15.58 -0.55
CA GLN A 768 -7.49 -16.99 -0.95
C GLN A 768 -8.45 -17.82 -0.08
N PHE A 769 -8.40 -17.59 1.24
CA PHE A 769 -9.41 -17.98 2.24
C PHE A 769 -9.65 -16.76 3.14
N GLY A 770 -10.88 -16.62 3.63
CA GLY A 770 -11.26 -15.42 4.36
C GLY A 770 -10.51 -15.21 5.68
N ASP A 771 -10.05 -16.28 6.34
CA ASP A 771 -9.27 -16.17 7.57
C ASP A 771 -7.91 -15.49 7.37
N PHE A 772 -7.35 -15.54 6.14
CA PHE A 772 -6.08 -14.88 5.83
C PHE A 772 -6.17 -13.34 5.80
N ALA A 773 -7.38 -12.79 5.86
CA ALA A 773 -7.59 -11.36 6.07
C ALA A 773 -6.86 -10.82 7.32
N ASN A 774 -6.56 -11.66 8.31
CA ASN A 774 -5.85 -11.26 9.53
C ASN A 774 -4.42 -10.75 9.24
N CYS A 775 -3.78 -11.21 8.17
CA CYS A 775 -2.47 -10.70 7.73
C CYS A 775 -2.55 -9.24 7.24
N ALA A 776 -3.74 -8.75 6.87
CA ALA A 776 -4.00 -7.39 6.43
C ALA A 776 -4.78 -6.56 7.47
N GLN A 777 -4.84 -6.99 8.72
CA GLN A 777 -5.69 -6.39 9.75
C GLN A 777 -5.44 -4.89 9.94
N VAL A 778 -4.20 -4.43 9.78
CA VAL A 778 -3.84 -3.01 9.84
C VAL A 778 -4.62 -2.17 8.83
N ILE A 779 -4.78 -2.67 7.59
CA ILE A 779 -5.55 -1.96 6.55
C ILE A 779 -7.03 -1.93 6.92
N PHE A 780 -7.58 -3.02 7.44
CA PHE A 780 -8.97 -3.05 7.90
C PHE A 780 -9.22 -2.04 9.02
N ASP A 781 -8.40 -2.07 10.08
CA ASP A 781 -8.63 -1.28 11.29
C ASP A 781 -8.32 0.20 11.09
N GLN A 782 -7.26 0.52 10.37
CA GLN A 782 -6.73 1.87 10.33
C GLN A 782 -7.17 2.69 9.13
N PHE A 783 -7.55 2.02 8.02
CA PHE A 783 -7.92 2.69 6.79
C PHE A 783 -9.38 2.42 6.39
N LEU A 784 -9.79 1.15 6.24
CA LEU A 784 -11.12 0.82 5.70
C LEU A 784 -12.25 1.15 6.68
N SER A 785 -12.11 0.76 7.95
CA SER A 785 -13.16 0.96 8.95
C SER A 785 -13.28 2.41 9.44
N SER A 786 -12.22 3.19 9.36
CA SER A 786 -12.12 4.50 10.02
C SER A 786 -11.63 5.65 9.13
N GLY A 787 -11.25 5.37 7.89
CA GLY A 787 -10.63 6.38 7.02
C GLY A 787 -11.56 7.52 6.61
N GLU A 788 -12.85 7.25 6.46
CA GLU A 788 -13.82 8.31 6.16
C GLU A 788 -14.02 9.24 7.35
N SER A 789 -14.22 8.71 8.55
CA SER A 789 -14.42 9.54 9.75
C SER A 789 -13.17 10.30 10.17
N LYS A 790 -11.97 9.72 10.00
CA LYS A 790 -10.70 10.36 10.38
C LYS A 790 -10.19 11.36 9.35
N TRP A 791 -10.32 11.04 8.07
CA TRP A 791 -9.62 11.75 6.98
C TRP A 791 -10.53 12.20 5.86
N LEU A 792 -11.83 11.99 6.00
CA LEU A 792 -12.84 12.31 4.99
C LEU A 792 -12.55 11.62 3.64
N ARG A 793 -12.05 10.38 3.66
CA ARG A 793 -11.70 9.64 2.44
C ARG A 793 -12.63 8.46 2.24
N GLN A 794 -13.52 8.57 1.26
CA GLN A 794 -14.38 7.48 0.82
C GLN A 794 -13.60 6.48 -0.05
N THR A 795 -14.01 5.22 0.01
CA THR A 795 -13.55 4.15 -0.88
C THR A 795 -14.68 3.18 -1.19
N GLY A 796 -14.77 2.76 -2.43
CA GLY A 796 -15.69 1.72 -2.88
C GLY A 796 -15.06 0.32 -2.92
N LEU A 797 -13.94 0.10 -2.25
CA LEU A 797 -13.23 -1.18 -2.29
C LEU A 797 -14.13 -2.33 -1.82
N VAL A 798 -14.18 -3.39 -2.62
CA VAL A 798 -14.82 -4.66 -2.27
C VAL A 798 -13.78 -5.63 -1.76
N VAL A 799 -14.01 -6.18 -0.58
CA VAL A 799 -13.18 -7.23 0.02
C VAL A 799 -13.97 -8.53 0.00
N MET A 800 -13.52 -9.50 -0.81
CA MET A 800 -14.14 -10.82 -0.90
C MET A 800 -13.43 -11.83 0.01
N LEU A 801 -14.18 -12.39 0.94
CA LEU A 801 -13.67 -13.32 1.95
C LEU A 801 -14.37 -14.68 1.84
N PRO A 802 -13.72 -15.70 1.26
CA PRO A 802 -14.29 -17.04 1.21
C PRO A 802 -14.57 -17.59 2.61
N HIS A 803 -15.84 -17.95 2.86
CA HIS A 803 -16.34 -18.39 4.16
C HIS A 803 -17.27 -19.57 4.02
N GLY A 804 -17.22 -20.51 4.96
CA GLY A 804 -18.14 -21.66 5.06
C GLY A 804 -17.51 -22.84 5.78
N TYR A 805 -18.28 -23.49 6.63
CA TYR A 805 -17.87 -24.66 7.39
C TYR A 805 -18.02 -25.94 6.56
N ASP A 806 -17.02 -26.21 5.73
CA ASP A 806 -17.01 -27.28 4.72
C ASP A 806 -16.05 -28.42 5.07
N GLY A 807 -15.63 -28.52 6.34
CA GLY A 807 -14.79 -29.63 6.84
C GLY A 807 -13.30 -29.53 6.50
N GLN A 808 -12.79 -28.34 6.22
CA GLN A 808 -11.40 -28.13 5.77
C GLN A 808 -10.44 -27.58 6.87
N GLY A 809 -10.83 -27.64 8.13
CA GLY A 809 -10.08 -27.04 9.24
C GLY A 809 -10.43 -25.56 9.53
N PRO A 810 -9.94 -24.99 10.65
CA PRO A 810 -10.36 -23.68 11.13
C PRO A 810 -10.03 -22.53 10.17
N GLU A 811 -8.77 -22.45 9.72
CA GLU A 811 -8.27 -21.37 8.87
C GLU A 811 -8.81 -21.41 7.42
N HIS A 812 -9.41 -22.53 7.04
CA HIS A 812 -10.08 -22.69 5.75
C HIS A 812 -11.61 -22.68 5.85
N SER A 813 -12.16 -22.45 7.03
CA SER A 813 -13.60 -22.44 7.29
C SER A 813 -14.11 -21.02 7.56
N SER A 814 -13.70 -20.39 8.64
CA SER A 814 -14.24 -19.11 9.06
C SER A 814 -13.42 -17.94 8.52
N ALA A 815 -14.10 -16.98 7.92
CA ALA A 815 -13.55 -15.66 7.62
C ALA A 815 -13.68 -14.69 8.81
N ARG A 816 -14.08 -15.17 9.98
CA ARG A 816 -14.22 -14.36 11.20
C ARG A 816 -15.20 -13.20 11.03
N ILE A 817 -16.44 -13.49 10.63
CA ILE A 817 -17.52 -12.51 10.41
C ILE A 817 -17.67 -11.57 11.60
N GLU A 818 -17.60 -12.13 12.82
CA GLU A 818 -17.71 -11.40 14.09
C GLU A 818 -16.70 -10.25 14.24
N ARG A 819 -15.50 -10.35 13.71
CA ARG A 819 -14.49 -9.27 13.76
C ARG A 819 -14.93 -8.04 12.97
N PHE A 820 -15.44 -8.26 11.78
CA PHE A 820 -15.92 -7.16 10.92
C PHE A 820 -17.20 -6.54 11.48
N LEU A 821 -18.11 -7.33 12.04
CA LEU A 821 -19.33 -6.85 12.66
C LEU A 821 -19.04 -6.06 13.94
N GLN A 822 -18.01 -6.44 14.72
CA GLN A 822 -17.60 -5.69 15.91
C GLN A 822 -17.09 -4.29 15.60
N MET A 823 -16.51 -4.08 14.41
CA MET A 823 -16.01 -2.79 13.95
C MET A 823 -17.07 -1.93 13.25
N CYS A 824 -18.30 -2.38 13.15
CA CYS A 824 -19.41 -1.56 12.65
C CYS A 824 -19.81 -0.51 13.69
N ASP A 825 -20.05 0.72 13.24
CA ASP A 825 -20.36 1.87 14.10
C ASP A 825 -21.87 2.11 14.30
N GLU A 826 -22.71 1.17 13.84
CA GLU A 826 -24.16 1.22 13.95
C GLU A 826 -24.63 0.95 15.39
N ASP A 827 -25.51 1.80 15.94
CA ASP A 827 -26.15 1.59 17.25
C ASP A 827 -27.16 0.43 17.17
N PRO A 828 -27.05 -0.62 18.00
CA PRO A 828 -27.97 -1.74 18.01
C PRO A 828 -29.33 -1.42 18.65
N TYR A 829 -29.44 -0.33 19.39
CA TYR A 829 -30.62 0.05 20.17
C TYR A 829 -31.40 1.20 19.55
N ASP A 830 -30.96 1.75 18.45
CA ASP A 830 -31.63 2.82 17.72
C ASP A 830 -32.17 2.30 16.38
N VAL A 831 -33.49 2.26 16.23
CA VAL A 831 -34.09 1.98 14.95
C VAL A 831 -34.07 3.24 14.12
N PRO A 832 -33.31 3.27 12.99
CA PRO A 832 -33.26 4.46 12.16
C PRO A 832 -34.66 4.89 11.73
N GLU A 833 -34.96 6.20 11.83
CA GLU A 833 -36.24 6.74 11.40
C GLU A 833 -36.53 6.35 9.94
N VAL A 834 -37.61 5.60 9.75
CA VAL A 834 -38.08 5.15 8.45
C VAL A 834 -39.38 5.90 8.17
N ASP A 835 -39.34 6.78 7.20
CA ASP A 835 -40.55 7.41 6.69
C ASP A 835 -41.34 6.37 5.86
N PHE A 836 -42.28 5.67 6.52
CA PHE A 836 -43.06 4.62 5.90
C PHE A 836 -43.97 5.14 4.77
N ASP A 837 -44.31 6.42 4.74
CA ASP A 837 -45.15 7.04 3.68
C ASP A 837 -44.31 7.28 2.40
N LYS A 838 -43.02 7.54 2.54
CA LYS A 838 -42.04 7.65 1.44
C LYS A 838 -41.48 6.32 0.99
N TRP A 839 -41.75 5.22 1.67
CA TRP A 839 -41.24 3.90 1.34
C TRP A 839 -41.57 3.45 -0.09
N PHE A 840 -42.71 3.81 -0.62
CA PHE A 840 -43.13 3.41 -1.96
C PHE A 840 -42.44 4.19 -3.09
N ASP A 841 -41.90 5.35 -2.82
CA ASP A 841 -41.19 6.18 -3.80
C ASP A 841 -39.74 5.75 -4.07
N GLY A 842 -39.30 4.64 -3.50
CA GLY A 842 -37.94 4.10 -3.70
C GLY A 842 -36.83 4.87 -2.98
N ASN A 843 -37.20 5.87 -2.18
CA ASN A 843 -36.25 6.87 -1.63
C ASN A 843 -35.78 6.55 -0.21
N GLN A 844 -36.04 5.33 0.28
CA GLN A 844 -35.80 4.99 1.69
C GLN A 844 -34.51 4.22 1.95
N ASN A 845 -33.89 4.53 3.08
CA ASN A 845 -32.67 3.97 3.69
C ASN A 845 -31.35 4.59 3.25
N GLY A 846 -31.36 5.75 2.60
CA GLY A 846 -30.12 6.47 2.28
C GLY A 846 -29.31 6.80 3.53
N CYS A 847 -29.92 7.37 4.57
CA CYS A 847 -29.22 7.81 5.77
C CYS A 847 -28.45 6.70 6.46
N GLN A 848 -29.11 5.59 6.82
CA GLN A 848 -28.45 4.48 7.51
C GLN A 848 -27.28 3.88 6.69
N LEU A 849 -27.46 3.76 5.36
CA LEU A 849 -26.43 3.19 4.49
C LEU A 849 -25.21 4.12 4.30
N GLN A 850 -25.42 5.44 4.47
CA GLN A 850 -24.39 6.46 4.34
C GLN A 850 -23.72 6.81 5.66
N SER A 851 -24.44 6.68 6.79
CA SER A 851 -23.92 6.99 8.11
C SER A 851 -22.98 5.92 8.66
N THR A 852 -23.16 4.64 8.30
CA THR A 852 -22.30 3.55 8.75
C THR A 852 -20.96 3.53 8.02
N ASN A 853 -19.91 3.09 8.71
CA ASN A 853 -18.52 3.08 8.21
C ASN A 853 -18.29 2.12 7.03
N TRP A 854 -18.89 0.94 7.05
CA TRP A 854 -18.80 -0.05 5.97
C TRP A 854 -20.01 -0.97 5.90
N GLN A 855 -20.05 -1.80 4.86
CA GLN A 855 -21.11 -2.77 4.64
C GLN A 855 -20.59 -4.19 4.84
N VAL A 856 -21.35 -5.04 5.51
CA VAL A 856 -21.05 -6.47 5.72
C VAL A 856 -22.17 -7.31 5.12
N VAL A 857 -21.83 -8.14 4.13
CA VAL A 857 -22.78 -8.86 3.30
C VAL A 857 -22.39 -10.34 3.17
N ASN A 858 -23.39 -11.22 3.22
CA ASN A 858 -23.24 -12.66 3.02
C ASN A 858 -24.34 -13.18 2.08
N CYS A 859 -24.08 -13.09 0.77
CA CYS A 859 -25.05 -13.45 -0.26
C CYS A 859 -25.34 -14.94 -0.33
N THR A 860 -26.60 -15.29 -0.59
CA THR A 860 -27.05 -16.69 -0.77
C THR A 860 -27.43 -17.03 -2.21
N THR A 861 -27.60 -16.05 -3.11
CA THR A 861 -27.99 -16.30 -4.51
C THR A 861 -27.05 -15.58 -5.49
N PRO A 862 -26.83 -16.15 -6.69
CA PRO A 862 -26.09 -15.50 -7.77
C PRO A 862 -26.68 -14.13 -8.18
N ALA A 863 -27.99 -14.00 -8.23
CA ALA A 863 -28.63 -12.72 -8.56
C ALA A 863 -28.32 -11.65 -7.52
N ASN A 864 -28.42 -11.97 -6.23
CA ASN A 864 -28.09 -11.01 -5.19
C ASN A 864 -26.63 -10.62 -5.19
N TYR A 865 -25.74 -11.56 -5.54
CA TYR A 865 -24.30 -11.29 -5.75
C TYR A 865 -24.07 -10.33 -6.94
N PHE A 866 -24.73 -10.55 -8.07
CA PHE A 866 -24.72 -9.62 -9.21
C PHE A 866 -25.12 -8.19 -8.80
N HIS A 867 -26.22 -8.08 -8.06
CA HIS A 867 -26.75 -6.77 -7.66
C HIS A 867 -25.87 -6.05 -6.65
N VAL A 868 -25.22 -6.74 -5.69
CA VAL A 868 -24.37 -6.09 -4.69
C VAL A 868 -23.10 -5.50 -5.33
N LEU A 869 -22.54 -6.20 -6.32
CA LEU A 869 -21.36 -5.69 -7.06
C LEU A 869 -21.70 -4.41 -7.86
N ARG A 870 -22.83 -4.44 -8.57
CA ARG A 870 -23.28 -3.26 -9.32
C ARG A 870 -23.70 -2.13 -8.40
N ARG A 871 -24.34 -2.43 -7.26
CA ARG A 871 -24.73 -1.45 -6.25
C ARG A 871 -23.54 -0.62 -5.78
N GLN A 872 -22.36 -1.24 -5.66
CA GLN A 872 -21.15 -0.61 -5.14
C GLN A 872 -20.71 0.59 -6.00
N VAL A 873 -20.97 0.56 -7.29
CA VAL A 873 -20.57 1.61 -8.24
C VAL A 873 -21.74 2.56 -8.57
N ARG A 874 -22.99 2.07 -8.46
CA ARG A 874 -24.19 2.86 -8.85
C ARG A 874 -24.61 3.91 -7.84
N ARG A 875 -24.19 3.83 -6.58
CA ARG A 875 -24.54 4.79 -5.54
C ARG A 875 -23.81 6.11 -5.73
N GLN A 876 -24.41 7.19 -5.21
CA GLN A 876 -23.80 8.53 -5.17
C GLN A 876 -22.85 8.73 -3.96
N PHE A 877 -22.48 7.68 -3.30
CA PHE A 877 -21.48 7.62 -2.23
C PHE A 877 -20.73 6.32 -2.29
N ARG A 878 -19.55 6.24 -1.66
CA ARG A 878 -18.75 5.03 -1.59
C ARG A 878 -18.51 4.62 -0.16
N LYS A 879 -18.71 3.34 0.13
CA LYS A 879 -18.38 2.69 1.41
C LYS A 879 -17.67 1.37 1.11
N PRO A 880 -16.69 0.95 1.91
CA PRO A 880 -16.11 -0.38 1.77
C PRO A 880 -17.19 -1.47 1.89
N LEU A 881 -17.03 -2.53 1.12
CA LEU A 881 -17.92 -3.69 1.14
C LEU A 881 -17.13 -4.93 1.57
N ILE A 882 -17.43 -5.46 2.73
CA ILE A 882 -16.93 -6.75 3.20
C ILE A 882 -17.95 -7.80 2.75
N LEU A 883 -17.56 -8.61 1.78
CA LEU A 883 -18.41 -9.61 1.15
C LEU A 883 -17.92 -11.02 1.49
N PHE A 884 -18.69 -11.75 2.28
CA PHE A 884 -18.43 -13.16 2.55
C PHE A 884 -18.90 -13.98 1.35
N SER A 885 -17.94 -14.56 0.64
CA SER A 885 -18.20 -15.36 -0.55
C SER A 885 -18.26 -16.84 -0.17
N PRO A 886 -19.22 -17.61 -0.76
CA PRO A 886 -19.33 -19.04 -0.45
C PRO A 886 -18.23 -19.84 -1.13
N LYS A 887 -17.96 -21.06 -0.63
CA LYS A 887 -17.12 -22.06 -1.26
C LYS A 887 -17.97 -23.15 -1.92
N ASN A 888 -18.76 -23.85 -1.17
CA ASN A 888 -19.60 -24.94 -1.69
C ASN A 888 -20.76 -24.44 -2.57
N LEU A 889 -21.34 -23.27 -2.28
CA LEU A 889 -22.43 -22.72 -3.09
C LEU A 889 -22.00 -22.37 -4.51
N LEU A 890 -20.71 -22.14 -4.76
CA LEU A 890 -20.19 -21.88 -6.11
C LEU A 890 -20.60 -22.95 -7.14
N ARG A 891 -20.83 -24.19 -6.68
CA ARG A 891 -21.22 -25.35 -7.52
C ARG A 891 -22.49 -26.06 -7.05
N HIS A 892 -23.19 -25.50 -6.06
CA HIS A 892 -24.37 -26.15 -5.50
C HIS A 892 -25.52 -26.12 -6.50
N ALA A 893 -26.16 -27.27 -6.73
CA ALA A 893 -27.17 -27.43 -7.78
C ALA A 893 -28.40 -26.51 -7.62
N ARG A 894 -28.72 -26.14 -6.39
CA ARG A 894 -29.85 -25.24 -6.07
C ARG A 894 -29.45 -23.76 -5.92
N CYS A 895 -28.14 -23.46 -5.85
CA CYS A 895 -27.64 -22.08 -5.82
C CYS A 895 -27.48 -21.55 -7.24
N LYS A 896 -28.60 -21.31 -7.89
CA LYS A 896 -28.69 -20.79 -9.25
C LYS A 896 -29.84 -19.80 -9.30
N SER A 897 -29.71 -18.78 -10.15
CA SER A 897 -30.73 -17.78 -10.37
C SER A 897 -31.24 -17.81 -11.81
N PRO A 898 -32.48 -17.48 -12.07
CA PRO A 898 -32.93 -17.18 -13.42
C PRO A 898 -32.41 -15.81 -13.87
N LEU A 899 -32.16 -15.67 -15.16
CA LEU A 899 -31.62 -14.42 -15.76
C LEU A 899 -32.55 -13.21 -15.55
N ARG A 900 -33.87 -13.44 -15.47
CA ARG A 900 -34.89 -12.41 -15.19
C ARG A 900 -34.69 -11.71 -13.84
N GLU A 901 -34.05 -12.36 -12.84
CA GLU A 901 -33.70 -11.70 -11.58
C GLU A 901 -32.61 -10.65 -11.72
N LEU A 902 -31.89 -10.60 -12.85
CA LEU A 902 -30.87 -9.63 -13.20
C LEU A 902 -31.42 -8.51 -14.13
N ASP A 903 -32.63 -8.69 -14.63
CA ASP A 903 -33.31 -7.74 -15.52
C ASP A 903 -33.64 -6.42 -14.82
N ASP A 904 -33.81 -5.34 -15.57
CA ASP A 904 -34.18 -4.04 -15.03
C ASP A 904 -35.70 -3.86 -14.88
N VAL A 905 -36.49 -4.80 -15.43
CA VAL A 905 -37.95 -4.83 -15.32
C VAL A 905 -38.36 -5.60 -14.09
N PRO A 906 -39.06 -4.96 -13.10
CA PRO A 906 -39.53 -5.68 -11.92
C PRO A 906 -40.61 -6.68 -12.33
N GLU A 907 -40.56 -7.93 -11.82
CA GLU A 907 -41.67 -8.90 -11.96
C GLU A 907 -42.94 -8.44 -11.24
N ASP A 908 -42.83 -7.60 -10.22
CA ASP A 908 -43.91 -7.06 -9.43
C ASP A 908 -44.24 -5.60 -9.76
N VAL A 909 -45.45 -5.34 -10.20
CA VAL A 909 -45.96 -3.99 -10.43
C VAL A 909 -45.99 -3.21 -9.11
N GLY A 910 -45.06 -2.29 -8.90
CA GLY A 910 -45.03 -1.43 -7.70
C GLY A 910 -43.68 -1.34 -6.97
N ILE A 911 -42.64 -2.08 -7.39
CA ILE A 911 -41.30 -1.92 -6.90
C ILE A 911 -40.51 -1.09 -7.90
N VAL A 912 -39.82 -0.01 -7.45
CA VAL A 912 -38.96 0.80 -8.28
C VAL A 912 -37.66 0.03 -8.53
N GLY A 913 -37.56 -0.67 -9.66
CA GLY A 913 -36.37 -1.33 -10.15
C GLY A 913 -35.92 -2.60 -9.40
N VAL A 914 -35.11 -3.41 -10.05
CA VAL A 914 -34.49 -4.61 -9.47
C VAL A 914 -33.20 -4.22 -8.76
N ARG A 915 -32.98 -4.75 -7.56
CA ARG A 915 -31.86 -4.33 -6.71
C ARG A 915 -31.42 -5.42 -5.74
N PHE A 916 -30.29 -5.20 -5.09
CA PHE A 916 -29.81 -6.05 -4.00
C PHE A 916 -30.85 -6.14 -2.87
N LYS A 917 -31.22 -7.36 -2.51
CA LYS A 917 -32.14 -7.65 -1.42
C LYS A 917 -31.35 -7.80 -0.12
N ARG A 918 -31.52 -6.86 0.81
CA ARG A 918 -30.85 -6.89 2.14
C ARG A 918 -31.35 -8.05 3.02
N LEU A 919 -32.61 -8.43 2.80
CA LEU A 919 -33.26 -9.58 3.40
C LEU A 919 -34.07 -10.29 2.31
N ILE A 920 -34.07 -11.61 2.30
CA ILE A 920 -34.87 -12.45 1.41
C ILE A 920 -35.89 -13.22 2.29
N PRO A 921 -37.18 -12.96 2.13
CA PRO A 921 -38.24 -13.66 2.88
C PRO A 921 -38.35 -15.12 2.43
N ASP A 922 -39.17 -15.91 3.12
CA ASP A 922 -39.47 -17.28 2.70
C ASP A 922 -40.35 -17.33 1.44
N ASP A 923 -39.82 -17.92 0.35
CA ASP A 923 -40.45 -17.97 -0.98
C ASP A 923 -41.40 -19.14 -1.17
N SER A 924 -41.72 -19.87 -0.13
CA SER A 924 -42.44 -21.16 -0.23
C SER A 924 -43.93 -21.03 -0.55
N GLY A 925 -44.27 -20.35 -1.63
CA GLY A 925 -45.55 -20.51 -2.29
C GLY A 925 -46.64 -19.46 -1.97
N LEU A 926 -46.37 -18.52 -1.08
CA LEU A 926 -47.25 -17.39 -0.78
C LEU A 926 -46.69 -16.12 -1.40
N GLN A 927 -46.95 -15.96 -2.70
CA GLN A 927 -46.66 -14.68 -3.37
C GLN A 927 -47.51 -13.55 -2.72
N PRO A 928 -46.90 -12.46 -2.29
CA PRO A 928 -47.66 -11.27 -1.92
C PRO A 928 -48.31 -10.69 -3.19
N LYS A 929 -49.55 -11.10 -3.49
CA LYS A 929 -50.36 -10.55 -4.58
C LYS A 929 -50.90 -9.14 -4.29
N SER A 930 -50.44 -8.48 -3.22
CA SER A 930 -51.01 -7.21 -2.81
C SER A 930 -49.98 -6.09 -2.82
N ARG A 931 -50.38 -4.96 -3.40
CA ARG A 931 -49.69 -3.64 -3.30
C ARG A 931 -49.71 -3.06 -1.88
N ALA A 932 -50.10 -3.83 -0.86
CA ALA A 932 -50.11 -3.33 0.50
C ALA A 932 -48.71 -3.12 1.04
N PRO A 933 -48.45 -2.05 1.79
CA PRO A 933 -47.17 -1.75 2.39
C PRO A 933 -46.65 -2.86 3.34
N PHE A 934 -47.57 -3.66 3.83
CA PHE A 934 -47.27 -4.79 4.70
C PHE A 934 -47.71 -6.10 4.02
N PRO A 935 -46.87 -7.15 4.04
CA PRO A 935 -47.27 -8.46 3.60
C PRO A 935 -48.48 -8.95 4.43
N PRO A 936 -49.33 -9.85 3.89
CA PRO A 936 -50.41 -10.42 4.65
C PRO A 936 -49.87 -11.14 5.90
N VAL A 937 -50.60 -10.97 7.00
CA VAL A 937 -50.28 -11.64 8.27
C VAL A 937 -50.51 -13.16 8.12
N GLU A 938 -49.52 -13.94 8.54
CA GLU A 938 -49.52 -15.41 8.50
C GLU A 938 -49.48 -15.94 9.95
N PRO A 939 -50.60 -16.00 10.65
CA PRO A 939 -50.66 -16.32 12.06
C PRO A 939 -50.40 -17.80 12.36
N ASP A 940 -50.48 -18.67 11.36
CA ASP A 940 -50.29 -20.13 11.48
C ASP A 940 -48.78 -20.54 11.54
N VAL A 941 -47.89 -19.64 11.12
CA VAL A 941 -46.45 -19.86 11.24
C VAL A 941 -46.06 -19.83 12.70
N ARG A 942 -45.50 -20.91 13.20
CA ARG A 942 -45.12 -21.10 14.61
C ARG A 942 -43.66 -20.78 14.90
N ARG A 943 -42.81 -20.80 13.87
CA ARG A 943 -41.39 -20.51 14.02
C ARG A 943 -40.89 -19.76 12.82
N MET A 944 -40.22 -18.64 13.07
CA MET A 944 -39.46 -17.87 12.08
C MET A 944 -37.94 -18.08 12.32
N VAL A 945 -37.27 -18.73 11.39
CA VAL A 945 -35.83 -18.97 11.45
C VAL A 945 -35.09 -17.89 10.65
N LEU A 946 -34.43 -16.98 11.33
CA LEU A 946 -33.49 -16.05 10.73
C LEU A 946 -32.15 -16.74 10.54
N CYS A 947 -31.52 -16.61 9.38
CA CYS A 947 -30.21 -17.17 9.08
C CYS A 947 -29.45 -16.31 8.08
N SER A 948 -28.14 -16.57 7.92
CA SER A 948 -27.30 -15.92 6.92
C SER A 948 -26.38 -16.95 6.25
N GLY A 949 -26.12 -16.76 4.95
CA GLY A 949 -25.19 -17.59 4.20
C GLY A 949 -25.69 -19.02 3.90
N LYS A 950 -24.76 -19.91 3.72
CA LYS A 950 -24.95 -21.29 3.20
C LYS A 950 -25.92 -22.14 4.02
N VAL A 951 -26.02 -21.92 5.32
CA VAL A 951 -26.92 -22.69 6.23
C VAL A 951 -28.37 -22.71 5.76
N PHE A 952 -28.79 -21.67 5.04
CA PHE A 952 -30.13 -21.62 4.43
C PHE A 952 -30.47 -22.88 3.61
N TYR A 953 -29.55 -23.34 2.77
CA TYR A 953 -29.78 -24.51 1.91
C TYR A 953 -29.92 -25.80 2.70
N SER A 954 -29.21 -25.90 3.83
CA SER A 954 -29.32 -27.04 4.74
C SER A 954 -30.67 -27.02 5.48
N LEU A 955 -31.08 -25.86 5.98
CA LEU A 955 -32.40 -25.67 6.62
C LEU A 955 -33.54 -25.96 5.66
N GLN A 956 -33.47 -25.43 4.44
CA GLN A 956 -34.50 -25.70 3.41
C GLN A 956 -34.59 -27.19 3.04
N GLN A 957 -33.43 -27.87 2.96
CA GLN A 957 -33.39 -29.30 2.71
C GLN A 957 -34.01 -30.10 3.85
N GLN A 958 -33.67 -29.77 5.09
CA GLN A 958 -34.17 -30.46 6.26
C GLN A 958 -35.70 -30.24 6.44
N ARG A 959 -36.17 -29.01 6.19
CA ARG A 959 -37.61 -28.70 6.20
C ARG A 959 -38.39 -29.61 5.21
N ARG A 960 -37.89 -29.79 4.00
CA ARG A 960 -38.47 -30.71 3.00
C ARG A 960 -38.45 -32.18 3.44
N VAL A 961 -37.29 -32.64 3.98
CA VAL A 961 -37.15 -34.01 4.47
C VAL A 961 -38.09 -34.33 5.63
N ALA A 962 -38.29 -33.34 6.51
CA ALA A 962 -39.21 -33.46 7.65
C ALA A 962 -40.70 -33.35 7.27
N GLY A 963 -41.01 -33.12 6.00
CA GLY A 963 -42.41 -32.93 5.55
C GLY A 963 -43.10 -31.70 6.12
N LEU A 964 -42.32 -30.72 6.60
CA LEU A 964 -42.82 -29.46 7.13
C LEU A 964 -42.98 -28.46 5.97
N ASP A 965 -44.04 -27.71 6.00
CA ASP A 965 -44.28 -26.65 5.02
C ASP A 965 -43.87 -25.25 5.56
N ALA A 966 -43.97 -24.27 4.72
CA ALA A 966 -43.70 -22.88 5.09
C ALA A 966 -44.82 -22.25 5.97
N GLY A 967 -46.01 -22.82 5.93
CA GLY A 967 -47.08 -22.38 6.83
C GLY A 967 -46.83 -22.74 8.30
N GLN A 968 -45.81 -23.56 8.59
CA GLN A 968 -45.39 -23.93 9.94
C GLN A 968 -44.09 -23.32 10.36
N ILE A 969 -43.10 -23.30 9.47
CA ILE A 969 -41.75 -22.79 9.72
C ILE A 969 -41.31 -21.89 8.55
N ALA A 970 -41.19 -20.60 8.78
CA ALA A 970 -40.62 -19.63 7.83
C ALA A 970 -39.11 -19.57 7.97
N ILE A 971 -38.39 -19.56 6.86
CA ILE A 971 -36.92 -19.38 6.82
C ILE A 971 -36.54 -18.08 6.10
N VAL A 972 -36.09 -17.10 6.85
CA VAL A 972 -35.81 -15.75 6.38
C VAL A 972 -34.27 -15.54 6.35
N ARG A 973 -33.77 -15.04 5.23
CA ARG A 973 -32.31 -14.84 5.02
C ARG A 973 -31.92 -13.41 5.21
N LEU A 974 -30.97 -13.15 6.10
CA LEU A 974 -30.25 -11.87 6.17
C LEU A 974 -29.07 -11.93 5.21
N GLU A 975 -29.15 -11.19 4.11
CA GLU A 975 -28.09 -11.07 3.11
C GLU A 975 -27.11 -9.95 3.46
N GLN A 976 -27.60 -8.87 4.09
CA GLN A 976 -26.81 -7.78 4.65
C GLN A 976 -26.89 -7.81 6.18
N LEU A 977 -25.71 -7.95 6.82
CA LEU A 977 -25.59 -7.99 8.27
C LEU A 977 -25.34 -6.60 8.85
N SER A 978 -24.63 -5.74 8.12
CA SER A 978 -24.41 -4.34 8.46
C SER A 978 -24.43 -3.47 7.18
N PRO A 979 -25.07 -2.30 7.20
CA PRO A 979 -26.07 -1.84 8.16
C PRO A 979 -27.21 -2.84 8.30
N PHE A 980 -27.64 -3.07 9.53
CA PHE A 980 -28.68 -4.06 9.82
C PHE A 980 -30.02 -3.61 9.23
N PRO A 981 -30.78 -4.48 8.53
CA PRO A 981 -32.02 -4.10 7.88
C PRO A 981 -33.22 -4.10 8.86
N PHE A 982 -33.21 -3.18 9.84
CA PHE A 982 -34.24 -3.06 10.86
C PHE A 982 -35.65 -3.01 10.25
N ASP A 983 -35.83 -2.18 9.24
CA ASP A 983 -37.09 -2.01 8.50
C ASP A 983 -37.68 -3.34 7.97
N LEU A 984 -36.80 -4.15 7.37
CA LEU A 984 -37.21 -5.43 6.77
C LEU A 984 -37.44 -6.51 7.85
N VAL A 985 -36.60 -6.51 8.89
CA VAL A 985 -36.77 -7.45 10.01
C VAL A 985 -38.04 -7.16 10.79
N CYS A 986 -38.33 -5.89 11.14
CA CYS A 986 -39.58 -5.49 11.78
C CYS A 986 -40.78 -5.89 10.92
N ARG A 987 -40.69 -5.75 9.58
CA ARG A 987 -41.78 -6.16 8.66
C ARG A 987 -42.02 -7.67 8.73
N GLU A 988 -40.99 -8.51 8.72
CA GLU A 988 -41.15 -9.97 8.78
C GLU A 988 -41.64 -10.42 10.18
N LEU A 989 -41.21 -9.75 11.26
CA LEU A 989 -41.73 -10.01 12.62
C LEU A 989 -43.23 -9.74 12.70
N ARG A 990 -43.73 -8.65 12.11
CA ARG A 990 -45.18 -8.33 12.02
C ARG A 990 -45.94 -9.30 11.14
N ARG A 991 -45.31 -9.90 10.14
CA ARG A 991 -45.88 -10.90 9.25
C ARG A 991 -46.23 -12.20 10.02
N TYR A 992 -45.39 -12.58 10.98
CA TYR A 992 -45.48 -13.81 11.75
C TYR A 992 -45.68 -13.53 13.26
N PRO A 993 -46.85 -12.98 13.66
CA PRO A 993 -47.00 -12.43 15.03
C PRO A 993 -47.00 -13.52 16.12
N ASN A 994 -47.30 -14.79 15.76
CA ASN A 994 -47.35 -15.91 16.69
C ASN A 994 -46.10 -16.80 16.63
N ALA A 995 -45.08 -16.43 15.81
CA ALA A 995 -43.90 -17.26 15.61
C ALA A 995 -42.88 -17.06 16.69
N GLU A 996 -42.29 -18.15 17.15
CA GLU A 996 -41.00 -18.13 17.88
C GLU A 996 -39.89 -17.67 16.93
N VAL A 997 -39.15 -16.64 17.30
CA VAL A 997 -38.03 -16.11 16.52
C VAL A 997 -36.73 -16.80 16.90
N VAL A 998 -36.06 -17.45 15.92
CA VAL A 998 -34.86 -18.24 16.13
C VAL A 998 -33.76 -17.75 15.18
N TRP A 999 -32.57 -17.49 15.70
CA TRP A 999 -31.39 -17.33 14.88
C TRP A 999 -30.67 -18.67 14.66
N CYS A 1000 -30.33 -19.00 13.41
CA CYS A 1000 -29.57 -20.20 13.06
C CYS A 1000 -28.33 -19.86 12.23
N GLN A 1001 -27.17 -20.31 12.70
CA GLN A 1001 -25.88 -20.14 12.02
C GLN A 1001 -25.08 -21.44 12.04
N GLU A 1002 -24.07 -21.59 11.16
CA GLU A 1002 -23.13 -22.72 11.15
C GLU A 1002 -22.02 -22.57 12.21
N GLU A 1003 -21.67 -21.35 12.53
CA GLU A 1003 -20.61 -20.97 13.46
C GLU A 1003 -21.01 -21.28 14.91
N PRO A 1004 -20.02 -21.55 15.79
CA PRO A 1004 -20.26 -21.59 17.23
C PRO A 1004 -20.92 -20.30 17.75
N MET A 1005 -21.59 -20.34 18.86
CA MET A 1005 -22.36 -19.22 19.41
C MET A 1005 -21.51 -17.97 19.65
N ASN A 1006 -20.24 -18.14 20.00
CA ASN A 1006 -19.28 -17.03 20.23
C ASN A 1006 -18.66 -16.48 18.94
N MET A 1007 -18.97 -17.04 17.78
CA MET A 1007 -18.50 -16.65 16.45
C MET A 1007 -19.69 -16.31 15.54
N GLY A 1008 -19.39 -15.85 14.32
CA GLY A 1008 -20.42 -15.52 13.35
C GLY A 1008 -21.20 -14.25 13.71
N ALA A 1009 -22.47 -14.19 13.34
CA ALA A 1009 -23.28 -12.98 13.46
C ALA A 1009 -24.18 -12.93 14.70
N TYR A 1010 -24.23 -13.96 15.52
CA TYR A 1010 -25.21 -14.05 16.63
C TYR A 1010 -25.20 -12.81 17.54
N HIS A 1011 -24.04 -12.42 18.05
CA HIS A 1011 -23.93 -11.29 19.00
C HIS A 1011 -24.22 -9.93 18.36
N HIS A 1012 -24.12 -9.82 17.05
CA HIS A 1012 -24.51 -8.61 16.31
C HIS A 1012 -26.02 -8.57 16.05
N VAL A 1013 -26.58 -9.68 15.66
CA VAL A 1013 -28.02 -9.78 15.25
C VAL A 1013 -28.95 -9.79 16.46
N GLN A 1014 -28.59 -10.49 17.53
CA GLN A 1014 -29.46 -10.71 18.68
C GLN A 1014 -29.98 -9.41 19.33
N PRO A 1015 -29.16 -8.40 19.70
CA PRO A 1015 -29.67 -7.17 20.29
C PRO A 1015 -30.56 -6.38 19.28
N ARG A 1016 -30.23 -6.40 18.00
CA ARG A 1016 -30.99 -5.69 16.95
C ARG A 1016 -32.35 -6.32 16.70
N VAL A 1017 -32.47 -7.65 16.79
CA VAL A 1017 -33.76 -8.33 16.72
C VAL A 1017 -34.60 -8.03 17.95
N VAL A 1018 -34.01 -7.93 19.14
CA VAL A 1018 -34.73 -7.52 20.37
C VAL A 1018 -35.27 -6.10 20.17
N THR A 1019 -34.48 -5.17 19.70
CA THR A 1019 -34.89 -3.78 19.40
C THR A 1019 -36.05 -3.73 18.38
N CYS A 1020 -36.06 -4.65 17.39
CA CYS A 1020 -37.18 -4.75 16.44
C CYS A 1020 -38.46 -5.32 17.08
N LEU A 1021 -38.37 -6.09 18.17
CA LEU A 1021 -39.49 -6.66 18.90
C LEU A 1021 -40.13 -5.68 19.90
N GLU A 1022 -39.34 -4.79 20.46
CA GLU A 1022 -39.77 -3.70 21.33
C GLU A 1022 -40.44 -2.58 20.54
#